data_ee6160fa4e6073e730169670e38df4e2
#
_entry.id   ee6160fa4e6073e730169670e38df4e2
#
_cell.length_a   1.000
_cell.length_b   1.000
_cell.length_c   1.000
_cell.angle_alpha   90.00
_cell.angle_beta   90.00
_cell.angle_gamma   90.00
#
_symmetry.space_group_name_H-M   'P 1'
#
loop_
_entity.id
_entity.type
_entity.pdbx_description
1 polymer ?
#
loop_
_entity_poly.entity_id
_entity_poly.type
_entity_poly.pdbx_seq_one_letter_code
_entity_poly.pdbx_strand_id
1 'polypeptide(L)'
;MPNSNPIVTPIALSSTSNATITLPWFVQKTEYDPADATYRQLVNGEEAFGAVYDAILQAKKTIDIICWGFQPSMYFKRGDQSAGYLTIGTLLCKRGEEGVKVRLLCWMDISHLAEISENNMPGNTLATDAQQYLPDAVVKRIPVVSSMFSHPYETVDQIDFDREWYRRANKNNVTKSLLLPLVSKSAIDDLLTGPIPGWVETMLGKGSFKNIDLATRGFDVTERAEIAFRTALFGKDQQRSASGKAMNGGVMGAFATHHQKMVLVDYEDPENSVGFVMGHNMLDAYWDKDNHSCIRQAPAVGRNGLHPRHDISSRVSGPILKSLNDNFCEAWDDATGEYLSWSRRKFAKQLRRRTDLGDYSAVRAQILRTQSQYGKRDIEKVYLQAANNVSKFIYIENQYFRFVPFAEKVKAAVAAQIKQGRSPDNPIYLFVITNSNDEGIGPGTVNTYRMLDALGCSDQIPTVAGLEREDARQAELRKQASQADFEATMAEAGVAHATQLPGSAVSAAKERAKAARGRAAQIRKTMKEKPGPVLPVPIPGLKMHICTLVAPDSPQGAWDYVYIHAKLMIVDDVFTTQGSANLNTRSMEGDSELNICHESAEVSKPLRKRLWALHTKVRQLGRSVKQELDGAQEDVGKAFRAWAKLLELNDTYMKLGQSTPLTSIVRFMRLSADRQDSD
;
A
#
# COMPACT_ATOMS: atom_id res chain seq x y z
N MET A 1 -23.96 6.94 15.10
CA MET A 1 -23.16 6.79 13.87
C MET A 1 -24.00 7.29 12.72
N PRO A 2 -23.54 8.20 11.84
CA PRO A 2 -24.28 8.47 10.64
C PRO A 2 -24.14 7.22 9.75
N ASN A 3 -25.26 6.56 9.50
CA ASN A 3 -25.34 5.56 8.45
C ASN A 3 -24.82 6.21 7.16
N SER A 4 -23.74 5.68 6.59
CA SER A 4 -23.38 5.98 5.23
C SER A 4 -24.42 5.34 4.33
N ASN A 5 -25.58 5.99 4.20
CA ASN A 5 -26.53 5.59 3.19
C ASN A 5 -25.82 5.68 1.84
N PRO A 6 -25.95 4.67 0.96
CA PRO A 6 -25.51 4.81 -0.41
C PRO A 6 -26.10 6.11 -0.97
N ILE A 7 -25.30 6.89 -1.67
CA ILE A 7 -25.80 8.07 -2.40
C ILE A 7 -26.65 7.50 -3.54
N VAL A 8 -27.89 7.24 -3.26
CA VAL A 8 -28.90 7.04 -4.30
C VAL A 8 -29.28 8.44 -4.74
N THR A 9 -28.70 8.89 -5.86
CA THR A 9 -29.19 10.10 -6.52
C THR A 9 -30.51 9.72 -7.16
N PRO A 10 -31.65 10.22 -6.67
CA PRO A 10 -32.92 9.98 -7.37
C PRO A 10 -32.80 10.65 -8.73
N ILE A 11 -32.80 9.84 -9.79
CA ILE A 11 -33.02 10.36 -11.13
C ILE A 11 -34.47 10.81 -11.12
N ALA A 12 -34.69 12.12 -11.11
CA ALA A 12 -36.01 12.65 -11.32
C ALA A 12 -36.45 12.18 -12.71
N LEU A 13 -37.46 11.33 -12.75
CA LEU A 13 -38.17 10.98 -13.99
C LEU A 13 -38.94 12.22 -14.45
N SER A 14 -38.23 13.19 -14.99
CA SER A 14 -38.85 14.26 -15.76
C SER A 14 -38.90 13.82 -17.21
N SER A 15 -39.84 14.39 -17.96
CA SER A 15 -40.07 14.12 -19.39
C SER A 15 -38.91 14.58 -20.31
N THR A 16 -37.72 14.78 -19.84
CA THR A 16 -36.54 15.14 -20.62
C THR A 16 -35.79 13.89 -21.07
N SER A 17 -35.48 13.81 -22.36
CA SER A 17 -34.79 12.70 -22.98
C SER A 17 -33.31 12.57 -22.58
N ASN A 18 -32.73 13.58 -21.94
CA ASN A 18 -31.34 13.60 -21.51
C ASN A 18 -31.16 14.26 -20.14
N ALA A 19 -30.51 13.61 -19.21
CA ALA A 19 -30.08 14.19 -17.94
C ALA A 19 -28.56 14.02 -17.78
N THR A 20 -27.87 15.10 -17.45
CA THR A 20 -26.47 15.04 -17.02
C THR A 20 -26.43 14.95 -15.51
N ILE A 21 -25.87 13.85 -14.99
CA ILE A 21 -25.71 13.63 -13.55
C ILE A 21 -24.22 13.74 -13.24
N THR A 22 -23.86 14.66 -12.35
CA THR A 22 -22.51 14.75 -11.79
C THR A 22 -22.49 14.03 -10.45
N LEU A 23 -21.75 12.93 -10.37
CA LEU A 23 -21.57 12.20 -9.12
C LEU A 23 -20.58 12.95 -8.23
N PRO A 24 -20.78 12.98 -6.90
CA PRO A 24 -19.84 13.60 -5.99
C PRO A 24 -18.62 12.68 -5.81
N TRP A 25 -17.56 12.95 -6.53
CA TRP A 25 -16.31 12.20 -6.43
C TRP A 25 -15.45 12.62 -5.24
N PHE A 26 -15.48 13.93 -4.91
CA PHE A 26 -14.77 14.43 -3.74
C PHE A 26 -15.53 14.12 -2.45
N VAL A 27 -14.80 13.73 -1.43
CA VAL A 27 -15.36 13.47 -0.10
C VAL A 27 -15.55 14.79 0.64
N GLN A 28 -16.69 14.96 1.24
CA GLN A 28 -17.02 16.12 2.08
C GLN A 28 -16.63 15.87 3.55
N LYS A 29 -16.49 16.96 4.30
CA LYS A 29 -16.11 16.93 5.72
C LYS A 29 -14.79 16.20 5.95
N THR A 30 -13.84 16.43 5.05
CA THR A 30 -12.46 16.02 5.15
C THR A 30 -11.62 17.12 5.76
N GLU A 31 -10.37 16.81 6.05
CA GLU A 31 -9.42 17.78 6.58
C GLU A 31 -9.06 18.87 5.57
N TYR A 32 -8.91 18.49 4.28
CA TYR A 32 -8.56 19.42 3.21
C TYR A 32 -9.66 19.47 2.16
N ASP A 33 -10.05 20.69 1.79
CA ASP A 33 -11.01 20.91 0.71
C ASP A 33 -10.37 20.71 -0.66
N PRO A 34 -11.16 20.35 -1.71
CA PRO A 34 -10.68 20.34 -3.08
C PRO A 34 -10.19 21.73 -3.52
N ALA A 35 -9.04 21.77 -4.17
CA ALA A 35 -8.39 22.98 -4.65
C ALA A 35 -7.95 22.86 -6.11
N ASP A 36 -7.76 24.01 -6.77
CA ASP A 36 -7.24 24.06 -8.13
C ASP A 36 -5.76 23.65 -8.16
N ALA A 37 -5.41 22.90 -9.20
CA ALA A 37 -4.05 22.41 -9.42
C ALA A 37 -3.70 22.32 -10.90
N THR A 38 -2.42 22.35 -11.22
CA THR A 38 -1.88 21.60 -12.36
C THR A 38 -1.54 20.20 -11.87
N TYR A 39 -1.73 19.20 -12.71
CA TYR A 39 -1.46 17.81 -12.37
C TYR A 39 -0.74 17.11 -13.52
N ARG A 40 0.29 16.36 -13.19
CA ARG A 40 0.94 15.42 -14.10
C ARG A 40 1.13 14.09 -13.39
N GLN A 41 0.65 13.02 -14.02
CA GLN A 41 0.94 11.66 -13.57
C GLN A 41 2.39 11.30 -13.93
N LEU A 42 3.06 10.61 -13.02
CA LEU A 42 4.44 10.12 -13.17
C LEU A 42 4.43 8.60 -12.99
N VAL A 43 4.72 7.89 -14.06
CA VAL A 43 4.70 6.42 -14.08
C VAL A 43 6.12 5.91 -13.97
N ASN A 44 6.35 5.03 -13.02
CA ASN A 44 7.64 4.41 -12.71
C ASN A 44 8.74 5.37 -12.25
N GLY A 45 9.81 4.79 -11.75
CA GLY A 45 10.89 5.55 -11.09
C GLY A 45 11.62 6.52 -12.02
N GLU A 46 11.80 6.17 -13.29
CA GLU A 46 12.49 7.05 -14.26
C GLU A 46 11.78 8.42 -14.39
N GLU A 47 10.46 8.43 -14.53
CA GLU A 47 9.69 9.68 -14.61
C GLU A 47 9.58 10.37 -13.24
N ALA A 48 9.26 9.59 -12.19
CA ALA A 48 8.99 10.15 -10.87
C ALA A 48 10.23 10.80 -10.26
N PHE A 49 11.32 10.05 -10.19
CA PHE A 49 12.58 10.57 -9.63
C PHE A 49 13.24 11.60 -10.54
N GLY A 50 13.12 11.44 -11.86
CA GLY A 50 13.61 12.44 -12.82
C GLY A 50 12.94 13.80 -12.62
N ALA A 51 11.60 13.83 -12.45
CA ALA A 51 10.87 15.07 -12.22
C ALA A 51 11.21 15.70 -10.85
N VAL A 52 11.39 14.89 -9.81
CA VAL A 52 11.83 15.36 -8.48
C VAL A 52 13.25 15.94 -8.56
N TYR A 53 14.17 15.25 -9.25
CA TYR A 53 15.55 15.72 -9.46
C TYR A 53 15.57 17.11 -10.10
N ASP A 54 14.81 17.30 -11.19
CA ASP A 54 14.77 18.57 -11.90
C ASP A 54 14.19 19.70 -11.05
N ALA A 55 13.16 19.41 -10.25
CA ALA A 55 12.59 20.40 -9.32
C ALA A 55 13.60 20.79 -8.24
N ILE A 56 14.29 19.82 -7.64
CA ILE A 56 15.34 20.06 -6.63
C ILE A 56 16.51 20.84 -7.24
N LEU A 57 16.95 20.50 -8.45
CA LEU A 57 18.05 21.19 -9.14
C LEU A 57 17.74 22.67 -9.39
N GLN A 58 16.46 23.01 -9.60
CA GLN A 58 15.99 24.37 -9.86
C GLN A 58 15.54 25.12 -8.61
N ALA A 59 15.51 24.47 -7.44
CA ALA A 59 15.02 25.06 -6.20
C ALA A 59 15.76 26.36 -5.83
N LYS A 60 15.03 27.37 -5.35
CA LYS A 60 15.56 28.70 -5.01
C LYS A 60 15.54 29.01 -3.53
N LYS A 61 14.56 28.49 -2.78
CA LYS A 61 14.32 28.83 -1.38
C LYS A 61 14.27 27.60 -0.48
N THR A 62 13.41 26.64 -0.79
CA THR A 62 13.14 25.53 0.14
C THR A 62 12.97 24.21 -0.59
N ILE A 63 13.41 23.13 0.05
CA ILE A 63 13.13 21.74 -0.32
C ILE A 63 12.67 21.03 0.94
N ASP A 64 11.42 20.58 0.95
CA ASP A 64 10.80 19.89 2.08
C ASP A 64 10.40 18.47 1.64
N ILE A 65 10.91 17.45 2.32
CA ILE A 65 10.72 16.04 1.97
C ILE A 65 10.16 15.29 3.16
N ILE A 66 9.06 14.56 2.97
CA ILE A 66 8.63 13.47 3.85
C ILE A 66 8.82 12.17 3.11
N CYS A 67 9.44 11.17 3.73
CA CYS A 67 9.58 9.84 3.15
C CYS A 67 9.54 8.74 4.21
N TRP A 68 9.15 7.56 3.76
CA TRP A 68 9.23 6.34 4.56
C TRP A 68 10.68 5.85 4.66
N GLY A 69 11.43 5.98 3.58
CA GLY A 69 12.84 5.62 3.50
C GLY A 69 13.59 6.56 2.58
N PHE A 70 14.87 6.77 2.86
CA PHE A 70 15.74 7.66 2.09
C PHE A 70 17.13 7.06 1.94
N GLN A 71 17.63 7.00 0.70
CA GLN A 71 18.96 6.51 0.37
C GLN A 71 19.78 7.63 -0.30
N PRO A 72 20.70 8.25 0.42
CA PRO A 72 21.51 9.37 -0.10
C PRO A 72 22.33 9.05 -1.37
N SER A 73 22.82 7.81 -1.49
CA SER A 73 23.60 7.34 -2.66
C SER A 73 22.76 7.08 -3.91
N MET A 74 21.44 7.14 -3.81
CA MET A 74 20.55 6.86 -4.93
C MET A 74 20.68 7.90 -6.03
N TYR A 75 20.80 7.44 -7.29
CA TYR A 75 20.69 8.30 -8.47
C TYR A 75 19.24 8.40 -8.89
N PHE A 76 18.70 9.63 -8.87
CA PHE A 76 17.33 9.90 -9.35
C PHE A 76 17.23 9.96 -10.86
N LYS A 77 18.30 10.44 -11.54
CA LYS A 77 18.48 10.34 -12.97
C LYS A 77 19.59 9.36 -13.29
N ARG A 78 19.37 8.50 -14.28
CA ARG A 78 20.26 7.39 -14.66
C ARG A 78 20.39 7.29 -16.17
N GLY A 79 21.42 6.60 -16.62
CA GLY A 79 21.60 6.16 -18.01
C GLY A 79 22.75 6.86 -18.69
N ASP A 80 22.68 8.15 -18.90
CA ASP A 80 23.75 8.91 -19.53
C ASP A 80 24.79 9.36 -18.49
N GLN A 81 25.87 8.60 -18.39
CA GLN A 81 26.97 8.93 -17.46
C GLN A 81 27.67 10.23 -17.84
N SER A 82 27.65 10.62 -19.13
CA SER A 82 28.25 11.88 -19.60
C SER A 82 27.49 13.13 -19.11
N ALA A 83 26.22 12.96 -18.70
CA ALA A 83 25.41 14.05 -18.14
C ALA A 83 25.83 14.48 -16.74
N GLY A 84 26.68 13.69 -16.05
CA GLY A 84 27.20 14.00 -14.72
C GLY A 84 26.12 14.13 -13.64
N TYR A 85 25.08 13.28 -13.69
CA TYR A 85 24.02 13.29 -12.68
C TYR A 85 24.58 13.00 -11.30
N LEU A 86 24.11 13.77 -10.31
CA LEU A 86 24.49 13.61 -8.90
C LEU A 86 23.56 12.61 -8.20
N THR A 87 24.08 11.95 -7.17
CA THR A 87 23.23 11.25 -6.22
C THR A 87 22.32 12.26 -5.52
N ILE A 88 21.15 11.81 -5.01
CA ILE A 88 20.23 12.72 -4.33
C ILE A 88 20.87 13.39 -3.11
N GLY A 89 21.66 12.65 -2.33
CA GLY A 89 22.40 13.20 -1.21
C GLY A 89 23.38 14.31 -1.59
N THR A 90 24.14 14.11 -2.68
CA THR A 90 25.06 15.13 -3.22
C THR A 90 24.30 16.35 -3.75
N LEU A 91 23.19 16.14 -4.45
CA LEU A 91 22.36 17.23 -4.99
C LEU A 91 21.80 18.11 -3.87
N LEU A 92 21.27 17.50 -2.80
CA LEU A 92 20.75 18.24 -1.64
C LEU A 92 21.86 19.04 -0.93
N CYS A 93 23.06 18.46 -0.80
CA CYS A 93 24.21 19.17 -0.23
C CYS A 93 24.57 20.39 -1.06
N LYS A 94 24.66 20.24 -2.39
CA LYS A 94 24.95 21.35 -3.32
C LYS A 94 23.89 22.45 -3.19
N ARG A 95 22.60 22.11 -3.16
CA ARG A 95 21.53 23.13 -2.99
C ARG A 95 21.62 23.83 -1.63
N GLY A 96 21.94 23.09 -0.56
CA GLY A 96 22.16 23.66 0.76
C GLY A 96 23.35 24.65 0.81
N GLU A 97 24.45 24.34 0.14
CA GLU A 97 25.62 25.24 -0.01
C GLU A 97 25.25 26.51 -0.79
N GLU A 98 24.39 26.42 -1.79
CA GLU A 98 23.88 27.52 -2.59
C GLU A 98 22.78 28.34 -1.85
N GLY A 99 22.46 27.99 -0.61
CA GLY A 99 21.55 28.76 0.26
C GLY A 99 20.12 28.28 0.30
N VAL A 100 19.78 27.20 -0.37
CA VAL A 100 18.44 26.57 -0.30
C VAL A 100 18.29 25.86 1.05
N LYS A 101 17.19 26.10 1.75
CA LYS A 101 16.87 25.39 2.99
C LYS A 101 16.27 24.04 2.69
N VAL A 102 16.95 22.98 3.10
CA VAL A 102 16.52 21.59 2.92
C VAL A 102 16.01 21.04 4.26
N ARG A 103 14.81 20.49 4.28
CA ARG A 103 14.22 19.78 5.44
C ARG A 103 13.83 18.39 5.00
N LEU A 104 14.39 17.39 5.67
CA LEU A 104 14.13 15.98 5.40
C LEU A 104 13.54 15.33 6.65
N LEU A 105 12.33 14.82 6.55
CA LEU A 105 11.61 14.13 7.62
C LEU A 105 11.40 12.66 7.23
N CYS A 106 12.15 11.77 7.86
CA CYS A 106 12.08 10.33 7.63
C CYS A 106 11.31 9.62 8.74
N TRP A 107 10.59 8.57 8.38
CA TRP A 107 10.09 7.65 9.38
C TRP A 107 11.22 6.80 9.95
N MET A 108 11.21 6.64 11.26
CA MET A 108 12.12 5.75 11.98
C MET A 108 11.32 4.77 12.83
N ASP A 109 11.59 3.49 12.65
CA ASP A 109 11.03 2.44 13.48
C ASP A 109 11.83 2.30 14.78
N ILE A 110 11.20 2.62 15.91
CA ILE A 110 11.81 2.49 17.24
C ILE A 110 12.18 1.02 17.56
N SER A 111 11.48 0.06 16.96
CA SER A 111 11.76 -1.37 17.12
C SER A 111 12.86 -1.89 16.19
N HIS A 112 13.32 -1.09 15.23
CA HIS A 112 14.30 -1.46 14.20
C HIS A 112 13.91 -2.67 13.32
N LEU A 113 12.65 -3.13 13.38
CA LEU A 113 12.17 -4.26 12.56
C LEU A 113 12.07 -3.91 11.07
N ALA A 114 11.78 -2.66 10.73
CA ALA A 114 11.74 -2.20 9.35
C ALA A 114 13.13 -2.16 8.71
N GLU A 115 14.18 -1.95 9.48
CA GLU A 115 15.58 -2.03 9.01
C GLU A 115 15.91 -3.44 8.54
N ILE A 116 15.37 -4.47 9.22
CA ILE A 116 15.61 -5.88 8.87
C ILE A 116 14.90 -6.26 7.57
N SER A 117 13.69 -5.72 7.33
CA SER A 117 12.87 -6.12 6.19
C SER A 117 13.20 -5.38 4.90
N GLU A 118 13.42 -4.08 4.96
CA GLU A 118 13.59 -3.24 3.75
C GLU A 118 14.71 -2.20 3.84
N ASN A 119 15.49 -2.15 4.93
CA ASN A 119 16.55 -1.15 5.14
C ASN A 119 16.11 0.28 4.72
N ASN A 120 15.14 0.84 5.44
CA ASN A 120 14.49 2.09 5.06
C ASN A 120 15.43 3.32 5.09
N MET A 121 16.49 3.28 5.87
CA MET A 121 17.51 4.33 5.94
C MET A 121 18.92 3.69 5.86
N PRO A 122 19.39 3.27 4.66
CA PRO A 122 20.69 2.65 4.49
C PRO A 122 21.81 3.54 5.06
N GLY A 123 22.72 2.95 5.83
CA GLY A 123 23.81 3.69 6.49
C GLY A 123 23.44 4.40 7.80
N ASN A 124 22.16 4.40 8.19
CA ASN A 124 21.70 4.90 9.50
C ASN A 124 20.98 3.80 10.27
N THR A 125 21.66 2.68 10.48
CA THR A 125 21.13 1.48 11.14
C THR A 125 21.74 1.31 12.52
N LEU A 126 21.04 0.58 13.40
CA LEU A 126 21.55 0.23 14.73
C LEU A 126 22.92 -0.49 14.64
N ALA A 127 23.12 -1.29 13.59
CA ALA A 127 24.37 -1.99 13.35
C ALA A 127 25.51 -1.02 12.97
N THR A 128 25.22 0.02 12.17
CA THR A 128 26.22 1.04 11.82
C THR A 128 26.53 1.95 13.01
N ASP A 129 25.55 2.26 13.84
CA ASP A 129 25.75 3.01 15.07
C ASP A 129 26.58 2.17 16.07
N ALA A 130 26.26 0.88 16.25
CA ALA A 130 27.03 -0.02 17.10
C ALA A 130 28.49 -0.18 16.62
N GLN A 131 28.75 -0.19 15.31
CA GLN A 131 30.08 -0.23 14.73
C GLN A 131 30.89 1.03 15.02
N GLN A 132 30.28 2.19 15.15
CA GLN A 132 30.96 3.43 15.51
C GLN A 132 31.38 3.47 16.99
N TYR A 133 30.64 2.80 17.86
CA TYR A 133 30.83 2.86 19.33
C TYR A 133 31.47 1.62 19.94
N LEU A 134 31.51 0.48 19.22
CA LEU A 134 32.11 -0.74 19.70
C LEU A 134 33.54 -0.91 19.15
N PRO A 135 34.49 -1.38 19.94
CA PRO A 135 35.83 -1.70 19.44
C PRO A 135 35.77 -2.74 18.31
N ASP A 136 36.58 -2.56 17.26
CA ASP A 136 36.73 -3.46 16.11
C ASP A 136 36.75 -4.95 16.46
N ALA A 137 37.35 -5.28 17.61
CA ALA A 137 37.46 -6.66 18.12
C ALA A 137 36.09 -7.27 18.50
N VAL A 138 35.10 -6.42 18.86
CA VAL A 138 33.74 -6.84 19.21
C VAL A 138 32.90 -6.96 17.95
N VAL A 139 33.03 -6.00 17.03
CA VAL A 139 32.30 -5.95 15.75
C VAL A 139 32.67 -7.16 14.87
N LYS A 140 33.96 -7.53 14.81
CA LYS A 140 34.41 -8.71 14.06
C LYS A 140 33.89 -10.05 14.61
N ARG A 141 33.34 -10.08 15.82
CA ARG A 141 32.75 -11.28 16.44
C ARG A 141 31.24 -11.40 16.22
N ILE A 142 30.62 -10.46 15.54
CA ILE A 142 29.16 -10.49 15.20
C ILE A 142 28.98 -10.50 13.68
N PRO A 143 29.49 -11.50 12.94
CA PRO A 143 29.37 -11.55 11.48
C PRO A 143 27.92 -11.71 10.99
N VAL A 144 27.06 -12.24 11.85
CA VAL A 144 25.62 -12.46 11.53
C VAL A 144 24.86 -11.13 11.42
N VAL A 145 25.23 -10.11 12.20
CA VAL A 145 24.53 -8.83 12.21
C VAL A 145 24.81 -8.02 10.94
N SER A 146 26.04 -7.98 10.45
CA SER A 146 26.37 -7.21 9.25
C SER A 146 25.82 -7.82 7.95
N SER A 147 25.69 -9.14 7.88
CA SER A 147 25.12 -9.83 6.70
C SER A 147 23.59 -9.79 6.66
N MET A 148 22.93 -9.57 7.80
CA MET A 148 21.46 -9.42 7.86
C MET A 148 20.98 -8.03 7.40
N PHE A 149 21.85 -7.03 7.41
CA PHE A 149 21.49 -5.63 7.13
C PHE A 149 22.01 -5.09 5.79
N SER A 150 22.81 -5.86 5.03
CA SER A 150 23.24 -5.47 3.69
C SER A 150 22.25 -6.02 2.65
N HIS A 151 21.61 -5.13 1.90
CA HIS A 151 20.87 -5.57 0.72
C HIS A 151 21.84 -6.08 -0.35
N PRO A 152 21.58 -7.23 -0.97
CA PRO A 152 22.50 -7.90 -1.88
C PRO A 152 22.77 -7.13 -3.18
N TYR A 153 22.07 -6.01 -3.41
CA TYR A 153 22.22 -5.15 -4.59
C TYR A 153 22.92 -3.82 -4.29
N GLU A 154 23.17 -3.47 -3.03
CA GLU A 154 23.94 -2.28 -2.68
C GLU A 154 25.44 -2.55 -2.84
N THR A 155 26.16 -1.57 -3.40
CA THR A 155 27.63 -1.64 -3.46
C THR A 155 28.23 -1.14 -2.16
N VAL A 156 29.47 -1.58 -1.87
CA VAL A 156 30.23 -1.09 -0.70
C VAL A 156 30.34 0.43 -0.71
N ASP A 157 30.60 1.01 -1.88
CA ASP A 157 30.70 2.47 -2.04
C ASP A 157 29.39 3.20 -1.71
N GLN A 158 28.21 2.60 -2.06
CA GLN A 158 26.91 3.16 -1.69
C GLN A 158 26.71 3.14 -0.19
N ILE A 159 27.02 2.01 0.46
CA ILE A 159 26.86 1.83 1.92
C ILE A 159 27.76 2.83 2.68
N ASP A 160 29.03 2.99 2.27
CA ASP A 160 29.95 3.92 2.89
C ASP A 160 29.56 5.38 2.67
N PHE A 161 29.06 5.70 1.47
CA PHE A 161 28.53 7.03 1.17
C PHE A 161 27.28 7.35 2.04
N ASP A 162 26.33 6.43 2.14
CA ASP A 162 25.11 6.60 2.91
C ASP A 162 25.42 6.80 4.40
N ARG A 163 26.31 5.98 4.94
CA ARG A 163 26.78 6.09 6.34
C ARG A 163 27.38 7.46 6.62
N GLU A 164 28.32 7.93 5.79
CA GLU A 164 28.95 9.23 5.98
C GLU A 164 27.98 10.38 5.78
N TRP A 165 27.06 10.27 4.84
CA TRP A 165 26.03 11.30 4.58
C TRP A 165 25.14 11.46 5.83
N TYR A 166 24.61 10.36 6.39
CA TYR A 166 23.76 10.43 7.59
C TYR A 166 24.54 10.96 8.81
N ARG A 167 25.78 10.54 8.98
CA ARG A 167 26.63 11.07 10.04
C ARG A 167 26.75 12.59 9.99
N ARG A 168 26.83 13.18 8.82
CA ARG A 168 26.93 14.64 8.62
C ARG A 168 25.58 15.36 8.66
N ALA A 169 24.52 14.72 8.22
CA ALA A 169 23.15 15.28 8.25
C ALA A 169 22.55 15.29 9.65
N ASN A 170 23.03 14.40 10.54
CA ASN A 170 22.46 14.17 11.87
C ASN A 170 22.85 15.29 12.86
N LYS A 171 22.18 16.44 12.74
CA LYS A 171 22.44 17.59 13.61
C LYS A 171 21.77 17.50 14.98
N ASN A 172 20.63 16.85 15.11
CA ASN A 172 19.77 17.14 16.25
C ASN A 172 18.83 16.04 16.69
N ASN A 173 18.81 14.82 16.53
CA ASN A 173 17.78 14.03 17.24
C ASN A 173 17.80 12.50 17.07
N VAL A 174 18.44 11.94 16.08
CA VAL A 174 18.49 10.47 15.94
C VAL A 174 19.20 9.86 17.14
N THR A 175 20.27 10.48 17.60
CA THR A 175 21.08 9.99 18.71
C THR A 175 20.43 10.17 20.09
N LYS A 176 19.63 11.22 20.29
CA LYS A 176 18.97 11.45 21.59
C LYS A 176 17.89 10.41 21.90
N SER A 177 17.13 9.97 20.91
CA SER A 177 16.08 8.97 21.13
C SER A 177 16.63 7.54 21.26
N LEU A 178 17.79 7.24 20.69
CA LEU A 178 18.42 5.90 20.72
C LEU A 178 19.25 5.66 22.00
N LEU A 179 19.98 6.66 22.49
CA LEU A 179 20.92 6.50 23.61
C LEU A 179 20.29 6.74 24.99
N LEU A 180 19.22 7.52 25.08
CA LEU A 180 18.56 7.83 26.36
C LEU A 180 18.07 6.61 27.17
N PRO A 181 17.57 5.51 26.56
CA PRO A 181 17.18 4.33 27.32
C PRO A 181 18.35 3.42 27.72
N LEU A 182 19.52 3.55 27.07
CA LEU A 182 20.64 2.61 27.22
C LEU A 182 21.81 3.16 28.05
N VAL A 183 21.84 4.47 28.30
CA VAL A 183 22.97 5.10 29.01
C VAL A 183 22.53 5.57 30.40
N SER A 184 23.17 5.07 31.44
CA SER A 184 22.90 5.50 32.81
C SER A 184 23.27 6.98 33.02
N LYS A 185 22.59 7.64 33.97
CA LYS A 185 22.83 9.05 34.29
C LYS A 185 24.27 9.37 34.62
N SER A 186 25.01 8.40 35.21
CA SER A 186 26.44 8.53 35.53
C SER A 186 27.34 8.57 34.27
N ALA A 187 26.98 7.83 33.23
CA ALA A 187 27.75 7.84 31.99
C ALA A 187 27.52 9.16 31.18
N ILE A 188 26.38 9.83 31.38
CA ILE A 188 26.13 11.17 30.81
C ILE A 188 26.96 12.23 31.53
N ASP A 189 27.11 12.13 32.85
CA ASP A 189 27.89 13.08 33.64
C ASP A 189 29.39 12.94 33.37
N ASP A 190 29.93 11.72 33.19
CA ASP A 190 31.28 11.44 32.75
C ASP A 190 31.58 11.95 31.33
N LEU A 191 30.57 11.95 30.46
CA LEU A 191 30.67 12.45 29.10
C LEU A 191 30.76 13.99 29.04
N LEU A 192 30.14 14.68 30.01
CA LEU A 192 30.12 16.14 30.10
C LEU A 192 31.37 16.75 30.73
N THR A 193 32.18 15.95 31.44
CA THR A 193 33.35 16.42 32.19
C THR A 193 34.70 15.97 31.60
N GLY A 194 34.70 15.05 30.61
CA GLY A 194 35.91 14.53 29.95
C GLY A 194 36.31 15.30 28.68
N PRO A 195 37.49 15.01 28.09
CA PRO A 195 37.84 15.55 26.77
C PRO A 195 36.79 15.07 25.76
N ILE A 196 36.20 16.01 25.03
CA ILE A 196 35.10 15.77 24.09
C ILE A 196 35.56 14.78 23.02
N PRO A 197 35.06 13.53 22.98
CA PRO A 197 35.41 12.60 21.93
C PRO A 197 34.97 13.14 20.56
N GLY A 198 35.68 12.83 19.48
CA GLY A 198 35.38 13.33 18.12
C GLY A 198 33.95 13.09 17.64
N TRP A 199 33.25 12.08 18.19
CA TRP A 199 31.85 11.83 17.94
C TRP A 199 30.92 12.88 18.58
N VAL A 200 31.27 13.45 19.73
CA VAL A 200 30.53 14.56 20.37
C VAL A 200 30.72 15.84 19.57
N GLU A 201 31.89 16.07 18.98
CA GLU A 201 32.10 17.20 18.06
C GLU A 201 31.23 17.09 16.81
N THR A 202 30.97 15.88 16.35
CA THR A 202 30.03 15.60 15.24
C THR A 202 28.57 15.82 15.67
N MET A 203 28.19 15.40 16.89
CA MET A 203 26.88 15.68 17.47
C MET A 203 26.62 17.19 17.69
N LEU A 204 27.66 17.96 17.98
CA LEU A 204 27.59 19.43 18.14
C LEU A 204 27.64 20.19 16.82
N GLY A 205 27.61 19.50 15.68
CA GLY A 205 27.47 20.13 14.37
C GLY A 205 28.78 20.47 13.65
N LYS A 206 29.94 20.09 14.16
CA LYS A 206 31.19 20.21 13.41
C LYS A 206 31.18 19.22 12.23
N GLY A 207 31.40 19.74 11.01
CA GLY A 207 31.34 18.99 9.76
C GLY A 207 29.94 18.70 9.22
N SER A 208 28.86 19.24 9.84
CA SER A 208 27.50 19.10 9.33
C SER A 208 27.28 19.87 8.03
N PHE A 209 26.31 19.39 7.22
CA PHE A 209 25.92 20.06 6.00
C PHE A 209 25.31 21.44 6.26
N LYS A 210 25.58 22.38 5.39
CA LYS A 210 25.00 23.72 5.44
C LYS A 210 23.54 23.65 4.96
N ASN A 211 22.63 24.30 5.70
CA ASN A 211 21.21 24.43 5.36
C ASN A 211 20.43 23.11 5.17
N ILE A 212 20.94 21.97 5.63
CA ILE A 212 20.22 20.71 5.65
C ILE A 212 19.84 20.38 7.08
N ASP A 213 18.56 20.15 7.31
CA ASP A 213 18.04 19.62 8.58
C ASP A 213 17.36 18.26 8.31
N LEU A 214 17.85 17.23 9.00
CA LEU A 214 17.25 15.92 9.05
C LEU A 214 16.52 15.78 10.38
N ALA A 215 15.27 15.37 10.33
CA ALA A 215 14.50 14.94 11.47
C ALA A 215 13.91 13.55 11.21
N THR A 216 13.68 12.81 12.27
CA THR A 216 12.99 11.53 12.22
C THR A 216 11.72 11.60 13.04
N ARG A 217 10.71 10.84 12.66
CA ARG A 217 9.47 10.71 13.42
C ARG A 217 9.03 9.27 13.55
N GLY A 218 8.46 8.94 14.71
CA GLY A 218 7.76 7.70 14.99
C GLY A 218 6.54 8.01 15.83
N PHE A 219 5.61 7.09 15.94
CA PHE A 219 4.49 7.25 16.86
C PHE A 219 4.96 7.08 18.31
N ASP A 220 4.57 7.98 19.18
CA ASP A 220 4.78 7.84 20.61
C ASP A 220 3.81 6.81 21.25
N VAL A 221 4.00 6.52 22.54
CA VAL A 221 3.19 5.51 23.25
C VAL A 221 1.71 5.91 23.30
N THR A 222 1.40 7.20 23.42
CA THR A 222 0.05 7.74 23.51
C THR A 222 -0.65 7.62 22.16
N GLU A 223 0.03 8.00 21.08
CA GLU A 223 -0.47 7.87 19.71
C GLU A 223 -0.72 6.41 19.34
N ARG A 224 0.19 5.50 19.70
CA ARG A 224 0.04 4.05 19.48
C ARG A 224 -1.18 3.49 20.23
N ALA A 225 -1.39 3.93 21.48
CA ALA A 225 -2.56 3.53 22.26
C ALA A 225 -3.87 4.05 21.62
N GLU A 226 -3.86 5.29 21.12
CA GLU A 226 -5.03 5.85 20.42
C GLU A 226 -5.32 5.14 19.11
N ILE A 227 -4.30 4.81 18.31
CA ILE A 227 -4.45 4.01 17.08
C ILE A 227 -5.05 2.64 17.43
N ALA A 228 -4.50 1.96 18.44
CA ALA A 228 -5.00 0.66 18.89
C ALA A 228 -6.47 0.72 19.30
N PHE A 229 -6.83 1.71 20.11
CA PHE A 229 -8.19 1.95 20.59
C PHE A 229 -9.17 2.23 19.43
N ARG A 230 -8.80 3.14 18.53
CA ARG A 230 -9.64 3.49 17.38
C ARG A 230 -9.82 2.35 16.41
N THR A 231 -8.77 1.59 16.13
CA THR A 231 -8.85 0.42 15.25
C THR A 231 -9.75 -0.67 15.86
N ALA A 232 -9.64 -0.92 17.16
CA ALA A 232 -10.47 -1.90 17.85
C ALA A 232 -11.96 -1.49 17.88
N LEU A 233 -12.28 -0.22 18.11
CA LEU A 233 -13.65 0.28 18.24
C LEU A 233 -14.34 0.63 16.92
N PHE A 234 -13.61 1.25 16.00
CA PHE A 234 -14.16 1.83 14.78
C PHE A 234 -13.68 1.15 13.51
N GLY A 235 -12.84 0.11 13.63
CA GLY A 235 -12.40 -0.71 12.51
C GLY A 235 -13.59 -1.36 11.81
N LYS A 236 -13.59 -1.37 10.48
CA LYS A 236 -14.69 -1.89 9.67
C LYS A 236 -14.64 -3.40 9.42
N ASP A 237 -13.62 -4.08 9.92
CA ASP A 237 -13.54 -5.54 9.82
C ASP A 237 -14.61 -6.21 10.69
N GLN A 238 -15.75 -6.47 10.08
CA GLN A 238 -16.90 -7.09 10.75
C GLN A 238 -16.75 -8.61 10.96
N GLN A 239 -15.78 -9.23 10.27
CA GLN A 239 -15.61 -10.69 10.33
C GLN A 239 -14.80 -11.14 11.55
N ARG A 240 -14.15 -10.23 12.27
CA ARG A 240 -13.39 -10.56 13.47
C ARG A 240 -14.27 -10.59 14.72
N SER A 241 -14.00 -11.56 15.60
CA SER A 241 -14.58 -11.58 16.96
C SER A 241 -14.14 -10.34 17.76
N ALA A 242 -14.80 -10.05 18.88
CA ALA A 242 -14.42 -8.94 19.75
C ALA A 242 -12.97 -9.05 20.26
N SER A 243 -12.52 -10.25 20.63
CA SER A 243 -11.13 -10.52 21.00
C SER A 243 -10.16 -10.36 19.81
N GLY A 244 -10.58 -10.79 18.61
CA GLY A 244 -9.80 -10.60 17.39
C GLY A 244 -9.65 -9.14 17.01
N LYS A 245 -10.67 -8.30 17.21
CA LYS A 245 -10.61 -6.84 17.00
C LYS A 245 -9.66 -6.15 17.97
N ALA A 246 -9.70 -6.54 19.25
CA ALA A 246 -8.80 -6.01 20.28
C ALA A 246 -7.32 -6.39 19.99
N MET A 247 -7.07 -7.65 19.60
CA MET A 247 -5.74 -8.12 19.24
C MET A 247 -5.22 -7.40 17.98
N ASN A 248 -6.05 -7.26 16.95
CA ASN A 248 -5.68 -6.52 15.74
C ASN A 248 -5.39 -5.04 16.06
N GLY A 249 -6.21 -4.39 16.90
CA GLY A 249 -5.96 -3.03 17.37
C GLY A 249 -4.61 -2.90 18.07
N GLY A 250 -4.26 -3.85 18.95
CA GLY A 250 -2.96 -3.91 19.61
C GLY A 250 -1.79 -4.03 18.61
N VAL A 251 -1.90 -4.93 17.64
CA VAL A 251 -0.90 -5.09 16.56
C VAL A 251 -0.79 -3.81 15.73
N MET A 252 -1.92 -3.23 15.31
CA MET A 252 -1.93 -1.97 14.55
C MET A 252 -1.25 -0.82 15.30
N GLY A 253 -1.52 -0.67 16.60
CA GLY A 253 -0.86 0.36 17.41
C GLY A 253 0.63 0.10 17.59
N ALA A 254 1.04 -1.16 17.80
CA ALA A 254 2.44 -1.51 18.00
C ALA A 254 3.30 -1.28 16.74
N PHE A 255 2.75 -1.57 15.54
CA PHE A 255 3.48 -1.55 14.27
C PHE A 255 3.04 -0.44 13.30
N ALA A 256 2.31 0.57 13.78
CA ALA A 256 1.92 1.71 12.95
C ALA A 256 3.15 2.44 12.39
N THR A 257 3.06 2.88 11.13
CA THR A 257 4.14 3.54 10.41
C THR A 257 3.72 4.91 9.86
N HIS A 258 4.66 5.85 9.81
CA HIS A 258 4.50 7.05 9.01
C HIS A 258 4.88 6.74 7.56
N HIS A 259 3.88 6.35 6.75
CA HIS A 259 4.09 5.82 5.41
C HIS A 259 3.91 6.88 4.30
N GLN A 260 3.74 8.14 4.66
CA GLN A 260 3.64 9.25 3.70
C GLN A 260 4.92 9.45 2.90
N LYS A 261 4.77 9.88 1.64
CA LYS A 261 5.87 10.27 0.75
C LYS A 261 5.48 11.50 -0.03
N MET A 262 6.20 12.59 0.17
CA MET A 262 5.97 13.83 -0.55
C MET A 262 7.26 14.65 -0.70
N VAL A 263 7.30 15.48 -1.72
CA VAL A 263 8.30 16.52 -1.89
C VAL A 263 7.58 17.84 -2.14
N LEU A 264 8.02 18.90 -1.50
CA LEU A 264 7.52 20.26 -1.72
C LEU A 264 8.71 21.17 -1.93
N VAL A 265 8.80 21.76 -3.12
CA VAL A 265 9.91 22.64 -3.50
C VAL A 265 9.39 24.06 -3.60
N ASP A 266 10.15 24.98 -3.05
CA ASP A 266 9.94 26.42 -3.15
C ASP A 266 8.55 26.91 -2.68
N TYR A 267 7.98 26.32 -1.63
CA TYR A 267 6.72 26.84 -1.09
C TYR A 267 6.82 28.30 -0.65
N GLU A 268 8.01 28.73 -0.21
CA GLU A 268 8.30 30.12 0.19
C GLU A 268 8.63 31.04 -1.00
N ASP A 269 8.57 30.51 -2.23
CA ASP A 269 8.60 31.24 -3.50
C ASP A 269 7.42 30.78 -4.38
N PRO A 270 6.19 31.30 -4.13
CA PRO A 270 4.95 30.77 -4.71
C PRO A 270 4.90 30.73 -6.24
N GLU A 271 5.67 31.55 -6.93
CA GLU A 271 5.76 31.54 -8.40
C GLU A 271 6.51 30.31 -8.93
N ASN A 272 7.46 29.80 -8.14
CA ASN A 272 8.29 28.64 -8.51
C ASN A 272 7.86 27.36 -7.79
N SER A 273 6.83 27.42 -6.94
CA SER A 273 6.45 26.31 -6.09
C SER A 273 5.90 25.12 -6.86
N VAL A 274 6.33 23.92 -6.47
CA VAL A 274 5.89 22.63 -7.02
C VAL A 274 5.87 21.56 -5.93
N GLY A 275 4.91 20.64 -6.01
CA GLY A 275 4.77 19.54 -5.06
C GLY A 275 4.67 18.19 -5.76
N PHE A 276 4.98 17.14 -5.01
CA PHE A 276 4.87 15.75 -5.44
C PHE A 276 4.15 14.95 -4.37
N VAL A 277 3.16 14.15 -4.79
CA VAL A 277 2.55 13.09 -3.98
C VAL A 277 3.04 11.77 -4.54
N MET A 278 3.75 11.00 -3.72
CA MET A 278 4.51 9.87 -4.22
C MET A 278 4.00 8.53 -3.69
N GLY A 279 3.99 7.51 -4.55
CA GLY A 279 3.97 6.10 -4.16
C GLY A 279 5.38 5.60 -3.84
N HIS A 280 6.36 6.06 -4.62
CA HIS A 280 7.75 5.61 -4.56
C HIS A 280 8.42 5.94 -3.23
N ASN A 281 9.08 4.96 -2.62
CA ASN A 281 10.09 5.21 -1.60
C ASN A 281 11.37 5.72 -2.26
N MET A 282 12.13 6.59 -1.57
CA MET A 282 13.38 7.15 -2.07
C MET A 282 14.56 6.21 -1.80
N LEU A 283 14.43 4.98 -2.28
CA LEU A 283 15.40 3.90 -2.16
C LEU A 283 15.75 3.37 -3.56
N ASP A 284 16.98 2.94 -3.76
CA ASP A 284 17.53 2.53 -5.04
C ASP A 284 16.69 1.44 -5.74
N ALA A 285 16.14 0.51 -4.97
CA ALA A 285 15.28 -0.56 -5.45
C ALA A 285 13.95 -0.09 -6.10
N TYR A 286 13.54 1.16 -5.86
CA TYR A 286 12.27 1.71 -6.40
C TYR A 286 12.44 2.41 -7.74
N TRP A 287 13.66 2.53 -8.23
CA TRP A 287 13.91 3.10 -9.55
C TRP A 287 13.78 2.02 -10.62
N ASP A 288 12.84 2.21 -11.53
CA ASP A 288 12.63 1.33 -12.69
C ASP A 288 12.07 2.13 -13.87
N LYS A 289 12.06 1.51 -15.06
CA LYS A 289 11.52 2.02 -16.32
C LYS A 289 10.23 1.32 -16.71
N ASP A 290 9.53 1.86 -17.70
CA ASP A 290 8.31 1.27 -18.27
C ASP A 290 8.51 -0.15 -18.82
N ASN A 291 9.74 -0.53 -19.17
CA ASN A 291 10.01 -1.86 -19.73
C ASN A 291 10.11 -2.96 -18.68
N HIS A 292 10.21 -2.63 -17.41
CA HIS A 292 10.33 -3.58 -16.29
C HIS A 292 11.26 -4.76 -16.60
N SER A 293 12.47 -4.45 -17.16
CA SER A 293 13.43 -5.47 -17.55
C SER A 293 13.92 -6.27 -16.33
N CYS A 294 14.03 -7.58 -16.44
CA CYS A 294 14.64 -8.43 -15.41
C CYS A 294 16.15 -8.20 -15.28
N ILE A 295 16.78 -7.52 -16.23
CA ILE A 295 18.22 -7.29 -16.25
C ILE A 295 18.58 -6.15 -15.29
N ARG A 296 19.41 -6.45 -14.29
CA ARG A 296 19.98 -5.46 -13.39
C ARG A 296 21.15 -4.71 -14.03
N GLN A 297 21.30 -3.44 -13.66
CA GLN A 297 22.36 -2.56 -14.10
C GLN A 297 23.03 -1.85 -12.92
N ALA A 298 24.17 -1.21 -13.16
CA ALA A 298 24.80 -0.37 -12.15
C ALA A 298 23.87 0.79 -11.72
N PRO A 299 23.94 1.26 -10.45
CA PRO A 299 23.04 2.27 -9.90
C PRO A 299 22.94 3.57 -10.68
N ALA A 300 24.02 3.99 -11.34
CA ALA A 300 24.03 5.21 -12.17
C ALA A 300 23.49 4.99 -13.60
N VAL A 301 23.27 3.73 -14.02
CA VAL A 301 22.94 3.39 -15.42
C VAL A 301 21.47 3.02 -15.59
N GLY A 302 20.94 2.18 -14.71
CA GLY A 302 19.58 1.71 -14.83
C GLY A 302 19.09 1.02 -13.57
N ARG A 303 18.09 0.13 -13.70
CA ARG A 303 17.50 -0.58 -12.58
C ARG A 303 18.54 -1.43 -11.82
N ASN A 304 18.64 -1.21 -10.51
CA ASN A 304 19.57 -1.92 -9.64
C ASN A 304 18.87 -2.84 -8.62
N GLY A 305 17.59 -2.62 -8.31
CA GLY A 305 16.82 -3.46 -7.38
C GLY A 305 16.82 -4.95 -7.74
N LEU A 306 16.57 -5.82 -6.77
CA LEU A 306 16.56 -7.27 -6.96
C LEU A 306 15.53 -7.68 -8.02
N HIS A 307 14.30 -7.19 -7.92
CA HIS A 307 13.21 -7.40 -8.87
C HIS A 307 12.80 -6.10 -9.57
N PRO A 308 12.25 -6.17 -10.80
CA PRO A 308 11.61 -5.01 -11.41
C PRO A 308 10.49 -4.49 -10.52
N ARG A 309 10.22 -3.18 -10.58
CA ARG A 309 9.24 -2.55 -9.70
C ARG A 309 8.33 -1.59 -10.45
N HIS A 310 7.04 -1.69 -10.21
CA HIS A 310 6.04 -0.80 -10.78
C HIS A 310 5.44 0.10 -9.71
N ASP A 311 5.49 1.43 -9.93
CA ASP A 311 4.96 2.40 -8.97
C ASP A 311 4.50 3.69 -9.67
N ILE A 312 3.71 4.49 -8.97
CA ILE A 312 3.05 5.68 -9.52
C ILE A 312 3.16 6.84 -8.54
N SER A 313 3.46 8.02 -9.08
CA SER A 313 3.54 9.29 -8.36
C SER A 313 2.87 10.41 -9.16
N SER A 314 2.77 11.61 -8.60
CA SER A 314 2.28 12.78 -9.32
C SER A 314 3.04 14.05 -8.97
N ARG A 315 3.09 14.99 -9.93
CA ARG A 315 3.56 16.36 -9.76
C ARG A 315 2.38 17.31 -9.81
N VAL A 316 2.35 18.28 -8.90
CA VAL A 316 1.27 19.27 -8.77
C VAL A 316 1.83 20.67 -8.54
N SER A 317 1.06 21.69 -8.93
CA SER A 317 1.33 23.08 -8.55
C SER A 317 0.00 23.82 -8.33
N GLY A 318 0.06 25.00 -7.73
CA GLY A 318 -1.11 25.84 -7.51
C GLY A 318 -1.65 25.80 -6.09
N PRO A 319 -2.89 26.24 -5.87
CA PRO A 319 -3.50 26.31 -4.55
C PRO A 319 -3.51 25.00 -3.74
N ILE A 320 -3.52 23.85 -4.40
CA ILE A 320 -3.41 22.52 -3.76
C ILE A 320 -2.18 22.38 -2.86
N LEU A 321 -1.08 23.09 -3.16
CA LEU A 321 0.16 23.05 -2.40
C LEU A 321 -0.01 23.53 -0.95
N LYS A 322 -1.06 24.31 -0.66
CA LYS A 322 -1.38 24.68 0.71
C LYS A 322 -1.61 23.42 1.57
N SER A 323 -2.41 22.47 1.08
CA SER A 323 -2.69 21.23 1.82
C SER A 323 -1.45 20.37 2.00
N LEU A 324 -0.55 20.31 1.01
CA LEU A 324 0.74 19.62 1.14
C LEU A 324 1.66 20.31 2.15
N ASN A 325 1.70 21.66 2.13
CA ASN A 325 2.46 22.41 3.11
C ASN A 325 1.92 22.23 4.54
N ASP A 326 0.61 22.24 4.70
CA ASP A 326 -0.01 22.05 6.02
C ASP A 326 0.33 20.67 6.57
N ASN A 327 0.26 19.61 5.71
CA ASN A 327 0.70 18.26 6.06
C ASN A 327 2.19 18.20 6.44
N PHE A 328 3.06 18.87 5.67
CA PHE A 328 4.48 18.92 5.99
C PHE A 328 4.75 19.66 7.29
N CYS A 329 4.20 20.86 7.45
CA CYS A 329 4.46 21.71 8.60
C CYS A 329 3.96 21.06 9.90
N GLU A 330 2.77 20.47 9.91
CA GLU A 330 2.27 19.73 11.08
C GLU A 330 3.27 18.65 11.52
N ALA A 331 3.70 17.81 10.56
CA ALA A 331 4.62 16.72 10.85
C ALA A 331 6.04 17.23 11.27
N TRP A 332 6.49 18.35 10.69
CA TRP A 332 7.78 18.94 11.00
C TRP A 332 7.77 19.63 12.36
N ASP A 333 6.73 20.43 12.62
CA ASP A 333 6.57 21.16 13.89
C ASP A 333 6.47 20.17 15.06
N ASP A 334 5.73 19.05 14.89
CA ASP A 334 5.64 17.98 15.89
C ASP A 334 7.00 17.31 16.14
N ALA A 335 7.77 17.04 15.08
CA ALA A 335 9.05 16.34 15.20
C ALA A 335 10.18 17.22 15.74
N THR A 336 10.13 18.54 15.51
CA THR A 336 11.27 19.46 15.81
C THR A 336 10.97 20.50 16.87
N GLY A 337 9.70 20.79 17.16
CA GLY A 337 9.28 21.88 18.02
C GLY A 337 9.39 23.27 17.36
N GLU A 338 9.61 23.33 16.04
CA GLU A 338 9.57 24.58 15.27
C GLU A 338 8.12 25.05 15.06
N TYR A 339 7.94 26.29 14.66
CA TYR A 339 6.63 26.87 14.32
C TYR A 339 6.55 27.22 12.83
N LEU A 340 6.95 26.29 11.96
CA LEU A 340 7.02 26.48 10.51
C LEU A 340 5.65 26.76 9.90
N SER A 341 4.61 26.10 10.41
CA SER A 341 3.21 26.32 10.03
C SER A 341 2.77 27.79 10.16
N TRP A 342 3.21 28.47 11.20
CA TRP A 342 2.89 29.88 11.42
C TRP A 342 3.61 30.80 10.42
N SER A 343 4.90 30.60 10.20
CA SER A 343 5.73 31.43 9.34
C SER A 343 5.33 31.38 7.87
N ARG A 344 4.77 30.23 7.42
CA ARG A 344 4.39 29.96 6.04
C ARG A 344 2.96 30.38 5.65
N ARG A 345 2.10 30.75 6.59
CA ARG A 345 0.70 31.15 6.32
C ARG A 345 0.54 32.23 5.26
N LYS A 346 1.48 33.18 5.20
CA LYS A 346 1.45 34.30 4.26
C LYS A 346 1.56 33.89 2.80
N PHE A 347 2.19 32.76 2.48
CA PHE A 347 2.42 32.31 1.10
C PHE A 347 1.19 31.63 0.50
N ALA A 348 0.30 31.06 1.29
CA ALA A 348 -0.85 30.29 0.84
C ALA A 348 -1.74 31.02 -0.19
N LYS A 349 -1.96 32.34 0.01
CA LYS A 349 -2.78 33.17 -0.88
C LYS A 349 -2.09 33.56 -2.18
N GLN A 350 -0.80 33.33 -2.27
CA GLN A 350 0.05 33.72 -3.42
C GLN A 350 0.27 32.57 -4.39
N LEU A 351 -0.06 31.34 -3.99
CA LEU A 351 0.12 30.15 -4.82
C LEU A 351 -0.63 30.26 -6.15
N ARG A 352 0.05 29.96 -7.24
CA ARG A 352 -0.48 30.00 -8.61
C ARG A 352 -0.16 28.70 -9.34
N ARG A 353 -1.05 28.32 -10.25
CA ARG A 353 -0.79 27.20 -11.16
C ARG A 353 0.37 27.53 -12.08
N ARG A 354 1.39 26.71 -12.09
CA ARG A 354 2.54 26.83 -12.98
C ARG A 354 2.22 26.22 -14.34
N THR A 355 2.32 27.01 -15.38
CA THR A 355 2.07 26.60 -16.78
C THR A 355 3.36 26.35 -17.57
N ASP A 356 4.50 26.61 -16.95
CA ASP A 356 5.85 26.47 -17.51
C ASP A 356 6.50 25.09 -17.25
N LEU A 357 5.79 24.18 -16.57
CA LEU A 357 6.32 22.87 -16.18
C LEU A 357 6.24 21.80 -17.27
N GLY A 358 5.97 22.15 -18.52
CA GLY A 358 5.75 21.19 -19.61
C GLY A 358 4.38 20.49 -19.49
N ASP A 359 4.31 19.18 -19.72
CA ASP A 359 3.06 18.45 -19.70
C ASP A 359 2.35 18.53 -18.36
N TYR A 360 1.13 19.04 -18.37
CA TYR A 360 0.21 19.07 -17.23
C TYR A 360 -1.24 19.18 -17.70
N SER A 361 -2.16 18.79 -16.84
CA SER A 361 -3.59 19.10 -16.97
C SER A 361 -4.03 20.02 -15.85
N ALA A 362 -4.91 20.98 -16.17
CA ALA A 362 -5.58 21.77 -15.15
C ALA A 362 -6.69 20.94 -14.52
N VAL A 363 -6.64 20.73 -13.22
CA VAL A 363 -7.61 19.90 -12.49
C VAL A 363 -8.07 20.60 -11.22
N ARG A 364 -9.20 20.15 -10.70
CA ARG A 364 -9.55 20.29 -9.30
C ARG A 364 -9.13 19.01 -8.60
N ALA A 365 -8.35 19.11 -7.52
CA ALA A 365 -7.79 17.98 -6.80
C ALA A 365 -8.01 18.11 -5.30
N GLN A 366 -7.98 16.99 -4.58
CA GLN A 366 -8.10 16.94 -3.13
C GLN A 366 -6.97 16.11 -2.54
N ILE A 367 -6.28 16.65 -1.53
CA ILE A 367 -5.34 15.91 -0.70
C ILE A 367 -6.12 15.19 0.39
N LEU A 368 -5.75 13.95 0.62
CA LEU A 368 -6.41 13.03 1.55
C LEU A 368 -5.38 12.40 2.46
N ARG A 369 -5.72 12.25 3.74
CA ARG A 369 -4.85 11.59 4.70
C ARG A 369 -5.55 10.44 5.44
N THR A 370 -4.75 9.47 5.87
CA THR A 370 -5.00 8.68 7.05
C THR A 370 -4.07 9.20 8.15
N GLN A 371 -4.64 9.63 9.27
CA GLN A 371 -3.93 10.03 10.50
C GLN A 371 -4.79 9.54 11.67
N SER A 372 -4.63 8.28 12.00
CA SER A 372 -5.54 7.59 12.92
C SER A 372 -5.47 8.11 14.33
N GLN A 373 -4.29 8.55 14.79
CA GLN A 373 -4.14 9.21 16.09
C GLN A 373 -5.03 10.45 16.24
N TYR A 374 -5.36 11.12 15.11
CA TYR A 374 -6.26 12.29 15.08
C TYR A 374 -7.65 11.93 14.53
N GLY A 375 -7.96 10.64 14.32
CA GLY A 375 -9.25 10.19 13.81
C GLY A 375 -9.51 10.52 12.34
N LYS A 376 -8.47 10.81 11.55
CA LYS A 376 -8.57 11.11 10.12
C LYS A 376 -8.49 9.84 9.30
N ARG A 377 -9.52 9.56 8.49
CA ARG A 377 -9.64 8.41 7.58
C ARG A 377 -10.22 8.84 6.24
N ASP A 378 -9.70 9.91 5.67
CA ASP A 378 -10.27 10.48 4.46
C ASP A 378 -9.98 9.63 3.22
N ILE A 379 -8.85 8.91 3.22
CA ILE A 379 -8.50 7.96 2.15
C ILE A 379 -9.50 6.81 2.10
N GLU A 380 -9.84 6.20 3.24
CA GLU A 380 -10.86 5.16 3.32
C GLU A 380 -12.21 5.64 2.77
N LYS A 381 -12.64 6.84 3.18
CA LYS A 381 -13.90 7.42 2.73
C LYS A 381 -13.93 7.55 1.20
N VAL A 382 -12.83 8.04 0.59
CA VAL A 382 -12.73 8.23 -0.86
C VAL A 382 -12.76 6.89 -1.60
N TYR A 383 -12.06 5.86 -1.14
CA TYR A 383 -12.10 4.54 -1.77
C TYR A 383 -13.51 3.95 -1.75
N LEU A 384 -14.21 4.04 -0.60
CA LEU A 384 -15.56 3.51 -0.47
C LEU A 384 -16.60 4.34 -1.25
N GLN A 385 -16.44 5.66 -1.33
CA GLN A 385 -17.31 6.52 -2.13
C GLN A 385 -17.11 6.26 -3.62
N ALA A 386 -15.90 6.16 -4.10
CA ALA A 386 -15.59 5.86 -5.49
C ALA A 386 -16.13 4.48 -5.91
N ALA A 387 -15.98 3.46 -5.05
CA ALA A 387 -16.59 2.14 -5.25
C ALA A 387 -18.12 2.20 -5.33
N ASN A 388 -18.76 3.06 -4.52
CA ASN A 388 -20.22 3.26 -4.57
C ASN A 388 -20.68 3.93 -5.87
N ASN A 389 -19.85 4.79 -6.43
CA ASN A 389 -20.20 5.62 -7.60
C ASN A 389 -19.89 4.95 -8.94
N VAL A 390 -19.28 3.76 -8.93
CA VAL A 390 -18.91 3.07 -10.17
C VAL A 390 -20.11 2.79 -11.06
N SER A 391 -19.97 3.08 -12.35
CA SER A 391 -20.99 2.80 -13.35
C SER A 391 -20.57 1.85 -14.46
N LYS A 392 -19.26 1.76 -14.73
CA LYS A 392 -18.72 0.93 -15.82
C LYS A 392 -17.60 0.03 -15.34
N PHE A 393 -16.56 0.60 -14.70
CA PHE A 393 -15.43 -0.18 -14.27
C PHE A 393 -14.65 0.49 -13.14
N ILE A 394 -13.90 -0.35 -12.41
CA ILE A 394 -12.84 0.05 -11.48
C ILE A 394 -11.53 -0.58 -11.97
N TYR A 395 -10.46 0.20 -12.07
CA TYR A 395 -9.10 -0.26 -12.30
C TYR A 395 -8.24 0.06 -11.10
N ILE A 396 -7.53 -0.94 -10.58
CA ILE A 396 -6.67 -0.83 -9.39
C ILE A 396 -5.29 -1.37 -9.73
N GLU A 397 -4.25 -0.61 -9.38
CA GLU A 397 -2.89 -1.10 -9.20
C GLU A 397 -2.50 -0.86 -7.75
N ASN A 398 -2.29 -1.91 -7.00
CA ASN A 398 -2.00 -1.78 -5.58
C ASN A 398 -1.09 -2.89 -5.08
N GLN A 399 -0.13 -2.52 -4.23
CA GLN A 399 0.79 -3.46 -3.57
C GLN A 399 0.04 -4.58 -2.86
N TYR A 400 -1.06 -4.24 -2.18
CA TYR A 400 -1.92 -5.17 -1.48
C TYR A 400 -3.37 -5.05 -1.95
N PHE A 401 -4.07 -6.16 -2.05
CA PHE A 401 -5.48 -6.23 -2.36
C PHE A 401 -6.19 -7.05 -1.26
N ARG A 402 -6.39 -6.42 -0.09
CA ARG A 402 -6.85 -7.12 1.12
C ARG A 402 -7.66 -6.25 2.10
N PHE A 403 -8.45 -5.31 1.56
CA PHE A 403 -9.39 -4.48 2.34
C PHE A 403 -10.83 -4.90 2.07
N VAL A 404 -11.34 -5.86 2.83
CA VAL A 404 -12.67 -6.48 2.68
C VAL A 404 -13.81 -5.47 2.58
N PRO A 405 -13.85 -4.36 3.35
CA PRO A 405 -14.90 -3.35 3.24
C PRO A 405 -15.04 -2.76 1.83
N PHE A 406 -13.95 -2.67 1.07
CA PHE A 406 -14.00 -2.24 -0.32
C PHE A 406 -14.70 -3.27 -1.23
N ALA A 407 -14.39 -4.57 -1.09
CA ALA A 407 -15.05 -5.65 -1.83
C ALA A 407 -16.56 -5.67 -1.55
N GLU A 408 -16.95 -5.59 -0.29
CA GLU A 408 -18.36 -5.53 0.10
C GLU A 408 -19.06 -4.29 -0.46
N LYS A 409 -18.37 -3.15 -0.52
CA LYS A 409 -18.92 -1.93 -1.10
C LYS A 409 -19.15 -2.04 -2.61
N VAL A 410 -18.21 -2.65 -3.34
CA VAL A 410 -18.36 -2.93 -4.78
C VAL A 410 -19.56 -3.86 -5.01
N LYS A 411 -19.66 -4.96 -4.27
CA LYS A 411 -20.81 -5.88 -4.36
C LYS A 411 -22.13 -5.20 -4.10
N ALA A 412 -22.18 -4.40 -3.04
CA ALA A 412 -23.39 -3.66 -2.68
C ALA A 412 -23.81 -2.65 -3.78
N ALA A 413 -22.83 -1.96 -4.37
CA ALA A 413 -23.08 -1.02 -5.47
C ALA A 413 -23.63 -1.74 -6.72
N VAL A 414 -23.05 -2.89 -7.08
CA VAL A 414 -23.51 -3.73 -8.20
C VAL A 414 -24.93 -4.24 -7.93
N ALA A 415 -25.19 -4.82 -6.75
CA ALA A 415 -26.49 -5.34 -6.36
C ALA A 415 -27.58 -4.24 -6.36
N ALA A 416 -27.25 -3.04 -5.86
CA ALA A 416 -28.16 -1.91 -5.87
C ALA A 416 -28.53 -1.48 -7.31
N GLN A 417 -27.57 -1.44 -8.23
CA GLN A 417 -27.82 -1.10 -9.63
C GLN A 417 -28.67 -2.17 -10.33
N ILE A 418 -28.44 -3.45 -10.08
CA ILE A 418 -29.29 -4.53 -10.61
C ILE A 418 -30.72 -4.38 -10.09
N LYS A 419 -30.91 -4.13 -8.80
CA LYS A 419 -32.22 -3.88 -8.20
C LYS A 419 -32.94 -2.68 -8.82
N GLN A 420 -32.18 -1.72 -9.32
CA GLN A 420 -32.66 -0.52 -10.01
C GLN A 420 -32.86 -0.73 -11.52
N GLY A 421 -32.74 -1.94 -12.04
CA GLY A 421 -33.03 -2.29 -13.43
C GLY A 421 -31.80 -2.44 -14.33
N ARG A 422 -30.57 -2.40 -13.82
CA ARG A 422 -29.39 -2.75 -14.61
C ARG A 422 -29.42 -4.24 -14.95
N SER A 423 -29.24 -4.58 -16.23
CA SER A 423 -29.12 -5.98 -16.63
C SER A 423 -27.82 -6.56 -16.09
N PRO A 424 -27.83 -7.79 -15.53
CA PRO A 424 -26.60 -8.53 -15.19
C PRO A 424 -25.67 -8.75 -16.38
N ASP A 425 -26.20 -8.77 -17.61
CA ASP A 425 -25.43 -8.90 -18.86
C ASP A 425 -24.71 -7.60 -19.28
N ASN A 426 -25.03 -6.48 -18.60
CA ASN A 426 -24.26 -5.25 -18.68
C ASN A 426 -23.44 -5.06 -17.38
N PRO A 427 -22.37 -5.87 -17.19
CA PRO A 427 -21.67 -5.93 -15.93
C PRO A 427 -20.85 -4.67 -15.64
N ILE A 428 -20.53 -4.47 -14.36
CA ILE A 428 -19.41 -3.64 -13.94
C ILE A 428 -18.15 -4.51 -14.04
N TYR A 429 -17.07 -3.91 -14.50
CA TYR A 429 -15.78 -4.59 -14.62
C TYR A 429 -14.81 -4.15 -13.52
N LEU A 430 -14.11 -5.12 -12.93
CA LEU A 430 -13.03 -4.86 -11.98
C LEU A 430 -11.72 -5.43 -12.53
N PHE A 431 -10.74 -4.56 -12.75
CA PHE A 431 -9.40 -4.93 -13.16
C PHE A 431 -8.45 -4.62 -12.01
N VAL A 432 -7.69 -5.60 -11.57
CA VAL A 432 -6.74 -5.46 -10.46
C VAL A 432 -5.38 -5.97 -10.87
N ILE A 433 -4.36 -5.15 -10.61
CA ILE A 433 -2.95 -5.53 -10.68
C ILE A 433 -2.40 -5.47 -9.26
N THR A 434 -1.92 -6.60 -8.74
CA THR A 434 -1.38 -6.72 -7.38
C THR A 434 -0.34 -7.84 -7.29
N ASN A 435 0.39 -7.91 -6.18
CA ASN A 435 1.37 -8.97 -5.98
C ASN A 435 0.72 -10.31 -5.64
N SER A 436 1.27 -11.40 -6.17
CA SER A 436 0.81 -12.78 -5.93
C SER A 436 1.84 -13.65 -5.20
N ASN A 437 3.10 -13.20 -5.12
CA ASN A 437 4.16 -13.91 -4.41
C ASN A 437 4.15 -13.59 -2.90
N ASP A 438 4.86 -14.40 -2.11
CA ASP A 438 4.89 -14.24 -0.66
C ASP A 438 5.56 -12.94 -0.21
N GLU A 439 6.53 -12.43 -0.95
CA GLU A 439 7.17 -11.13 -0.68
C GLU A 439 6.17 -9.96 -0.76
N GLY A 440 5.31 -9.98 -1.80
CA GLY A 440 4.32 -8.93 -2.01
C GLY A 440 3.08 -9.04 -1.12
N ILE A 441 2.70 -10.25 -0.72
CA ILE A 441 1.52 -10.47 0.13
C ILE A 441 1.88 -10.27 1.61
N GLY A 442 3.06 -10.75 2.02
CA GLY A 442 3.53 -10.62 3.39
C GLY A 442 2.57 -11.24 4.42
N PRO A 443 2.53 -10.70 5.65
CA PRO A 443 1.75 -11.29 6.76
C PRO A 443 0.22 -11.29 6.55
N GLY A 444 -0.34 -10.55 5.62
CA GLY A 444 -1.79 -10.39 5.43
C GLY A 444 -2.46 -11.43 4.53
N THR A 445 -1.96 -12.68 4.45
CA THR A 445 -2.49 -13.71 3.53
C THR A 445 -3.93 -14.08 3.80
N VAL A 446 -4.36 -14.15 5.06
CA VAL A 446 -5.76 -14.43 5.44
C VAL A 446 -6.68 -13.29 5.02
N ASN A 447 -6.24 -12.03 5.13
CA ASN A 447 -7.02 -10.89 4.66
C ASN A 447 -7.10 -10.84 3.13
N THR A 448 -6.03 -11.25 2.43
CA THR A 448 -6.07 -11.44 0.97
C THR A 448 -7.11 -12.50 0.60
N TYR A 449 -7.12 -13.65 1.28
CA TYR A 449 -8.14 -14.68 1.09
C TYR A 449 -9.55 -14.13 1.32
N ARG A 450 -9.79 -13.44 2.44
CA ARG A 450 -11.11 -12.85 2.76
C ARG A 450 -11.59 -11.87 1.68
N MET A 451 -10.67 -11.05 1.14
CA MET A 451 -10.95 -10.13 0.04
C MET A 451 -11.37 -10.88 -1.23
N LEU A 452 -10.59 -11.91 -1.62
CA LEU A 452 -10.87 -12.73 -2.78
C LEU A 452 -12.14 -13.57 -2.62
N ASP A 453 -12.39 -14.11 -1.42
CA ASP A 453 -13.61 -14.86 -1.10
C ASP A 453 -14.85 -13.98 -1.16
N ALA A 454 -14.77 -12.76 -0.62
CA ALA A 454 -15.84 -11.76 -0.74
C ALA A 454 -16.18 -11.43 -2.20
N LEU A 455 -15.19 -11.47 -3.10
CA LEU A 455 -15.36 -11.25 -4.55
C LEU A 455 -15.66 -12.55 -5.32
N GLY A 456 -15.72 -13.71 -4.66
CA GLY A 456 -16.04 -14.98 -5.29
C GLY A 456 -14.92 -15.61 -6.13
N CYS A 457 -13.67 -15.19 -5.91
CA CYS A 457 -12.48 -15.70 -6.63
C CYS A 457 -11.41 -16.28 -5.70
N SER A 458 -11.82 -16.92 -4.61
CA SER A 458 -10.93 -17.62 -3.67
C SER A 458 -10.20 -18.83 -4.28
N ASP A 459 -10.61 -19.30 -5.47
CA ASP A 459 -9.89 -20.28 -6.28
C ASP A 459 -8.50 -19.81 -6.72
N GLN A 460 -8.22 -18.51 -6.65
CA GLN A 460 -6.90 -17.93 -6.96
C GLN A 460 -5.92 -18.02 -5.78
N ILE A 461 -6.39 -18.39 -4.59
CA ILE A 461 -5.59 -18.69 -3.40
C ILE A 461 -6.05 -20.03 -2.78
N PRO A 462 -6.05 -21.14 -3.58
CA PRO A 462 -6.81 -22.35 -3.27
C PRO A 462 -6.37 -23.04 -1.99
N THR A 463 -5.08 -23.01 -1.66
CA THR A 463 -4.54 -23.68 -0.50
C THR A 463 -4.99 -23.00 0.79
N VAL A 464 -4.83 -21.68 0.88
CA VAL A 464 -5.31 -20.91 2.04
C VAL A 464 -6.82 -20.98 2.14
N ALA A 465 -7.54 -20.82 1.03
CA ALA A 465 -9.00 -20.93 0.99
C ALA A 465 -9.50 -22.31 1.47
N GLY A 466 -8.82 -23.38 1.04
CA GLY A 466 -9.14 -24.74 1.48
C GLY A 466 -8.95 -24.91 3.00
N LEU A 467 -7.85 -24.38 3.55
CA LEU A 467 -7.57 -24.44 4.98
C LEU A 467 -8.56 -23.61 5.80
N GLU A 468 -8.83 -22.37 5.42
CA GLU A 468 -9.77 -21.50 6.11
C GLU A 468 -11.21 -22.06 6.09
N ARG A 469 -11.66 -22.55 4.93
CA ARG A 469 -12.98 -23.19 4.81
C ARG A 469 -13.07 -24.48 5.63
N GLU A 470 -11.99 -25.28 5.66
CA GLU A 470 -11.97 -26.51 6.46
C GLU A 470 -12.00 -26.18 7.96
N ASP A 471 -11.21 -25.20 8.42
CA ASP A 471 -11.22 -24.79 9.82
C ASP A 471 -12.62 -24.29 10.26
N ALA A 472 -13.26 -23.45 9.41
CA ALA A 472 -14.63 -22.99 9.66
C ALA A 472 -15.63 -24.14 9.68
N ARG A 473 -15.55 -25.08 8.72
CA ARG A 473 -16.38 -26.28 8.66
C ARG A 473 -16.21 -27.15 9.91
N GLN A 474 -14.97 -27.40 10.30
CA GLN A 474 -14.67 -28.20 11.49
C GLN A 474 -15.16 -27.52 12.78
N ALA A 475 -15.02 -26.19 12.88
CA ALA A 475 -15.54 -25.44 14.02
C ALA A 475 -17.06 -25.56 14.13
N GLU A 476 -17.79 -25.42 13.03
CA GLU A 476 -19.25 -25.56 12.99
C GLU A 476 -19.68 -27.01 13.29
N LEU A 477 -19.03 -28.02 12.70
CA LEU A 477 -19.32 -29.42 12.97
C LEU A 477 -19.02 -29.81 14.41
N ARG A 478 -17.97 -29.27 15.04
CA ARG A 478 -17.70 -29.48 16.48
C ARG A 478 -18.82 -28.91 17.35
N LYS A 479 -19.31 -27.69 17.00
CA LYS A 479 -20.46 -27.09 17.70
C LYS A 479 -21.71 -27.96 17.56
N GLN A 480 -22.02 -28.41 16.34
CA GLN A 480 -23.15 -29.30 16.07
C GLN A 480 -22.99 -30.66 16.77
N ALA A 481 -21.77 -31.23 16.79
CA ALA A 481 -21.48 -32.48 17.50
C ALA A 481 -21.69 -32.32 18.99
N SER A 482 -21.23 -31.25 19.63
CA SER A 482 -21.43 -30.97 21.05
C SER A 482 -22.91 -30.83 21.39
N GLN A 483 -23.70 -30.16 20.54
CA GLN A 483 -25.14 -30.04 20.72
C GLN A 483 -25.84 -31.40 20.57
N ALA A 484 -25.47 -32.17 19.53
CA ALA A 484 -26.06 -33.49 19.32
C ALA A 484 -25.70 -34.50 20.43
N ASP A 485 -24.49 -34.42 20.99
CA ASP A 485 -24.08 -35.21 22.14
C ASP A 485 -24.88 -34.83 23.39
N PHE A 486 -25.11 -33.55 23.62
CA PHE A 486 -25.98 -33.09 24.72
C PHE A 486 -27.42 -33.60 24.54
N GLU A 487 -28.00 -33.49 23.34
CA GLU A 487 -29.34 -34.01 23.03
C GLU A 487 -29.42 -35.52 23.23
N ALA A 488 -28.39 -36.27 22.84
CA ALA A 488 -28.32 -37.72 23.04
C ALA A 488 -28.28 -38.07 24.53
N THR A 489 -27.47 -37.35 25.31
CA THR A 489 -27.38 -37.54 26.76
C THR A 489 -28.73 -37.24 27.46
N MET A 490 -29.39 -36.17 27.07
CA MET A 490 -30.73 -35.82 27.61
C MET A 490 -31.81 -36.82 27.20
N ALA A 491 -31.76 -37.32 25.96
CA ALA A 491 -32.68 -38.35 25.49
C ALA A 491 -32.47 -39.70 26.23
N GLU A 492 -31.23 -40.04 26.55
CA GLU A 492 -30.87 -41.22 27.35
C GLU A 492 -31.36 -41.10 28.80
N ALA A 493 -31.15 -39.90 29.41
CA ALA A 493 -31.72 -39.62 30.74
C ALA A 493 -33.25 -39.72 30.72
N GLY A 494 -33.89 -39.29 29.62
CA GLY A 494 -35.33 -39.45 29.40
C GLY A 494 -35.81 -40.91 29.32
N VAL A 495 -34.98 -41.83 28.79
CA VAL A 495 -35.25 -43.25 28.79
C VAL A 495 -35.29 -43.81 30.23
N ALA A 496 -34.31 -43.42 31.07
CA ALA A 496 -34.26 -43.82 32.47
C ALA A 496 -35.50 -43.33 33.24
N HIS A 497 -35.98 -42.12 32.96
CA HIS A 497 -37.20 -41.59 33.57
C HIS A 497 -38.48 -42.27 33.05
N ALA A 498 -38.53 -42.65 31.78
CA ALA A 498 -39.66 -43.30 31.14
C ALA A 498 -39.88 -44.75 31.61
N THR A 499 -38.87 -45.37 32.19
CA THR A 499 -39.01 -46.74 32.74
C THR A 499 -40.06 -46.85 33.84
N GLN A 500 -40.51 -45.73 34.40
CA GLN A 500 -41.59 -45.63 35.37
C GLN A 500 -42.98 -45.42 34.75
N LEU A 501 -43.10 -45.39 33.42
CA LEU A 501 -44.30 -45.10 32.64
C LEU A 501 -44.73 -46.30 31.80
N PRO A 502 -45.97 -46.32 31.22
CA PRO A 502 -46.43 -47.40 30.35
C PRO A 502 -45.47 -47.76 29.22
N GLY A 503 -45.41 -49.01 28.80
CA GLY A 503 -44.42 -49.55 27.86
C GLY A 503 -44.33 -48.82 26.54
N SER A 504 -45.39 -48.18 26.04
CA SER A 504 -45.38 -47.35 24.84
C SER A 504 -44.53 -46.09 24.98
N ALA A 505 -44.51 -45.51 26.20
CA ALA A 505 -43.66 -44.33 26.48
C ALA A 505 -42.16 -44.70 26.52
N VAL A 506 -41.83 -45.88 27.05
CA VAL A 506 -40.47 -46.42 27.08
C VAL A 506 -39.95 -46.65 25.66
N SER A 507 -40.76 -47.21 24.75
CA SER A 507 -40.40 -47.46 23.37
C SER A 507 -40.17 -46.16 22.64
N ALA A 508 -41.01 -45.15 22.81
CA ALA A 508 -40.85 -43.82 22.20
C ALA A 508 -39.58 -43.10 22.70
N ALA A 509 -39.27 -43.22 24.00
CA ALA A 509 -38.05 -42.64 24.57
C ALA A 509 -36.78 -43.33 24.00
N LYS A 510 -36.78 -44.65 23.88
CA LYS A 510 -35.68 -45.42 23.28
C LYS A 510 -35.44 -45.05 21.80
N GLU A 511 -36.50 -44.87 21.01
CA GLU A 511 -36.38 -44.47 19.62
C GLU A 511 -35.81 -43.02 19.51
N ARG A 512 -36.23 -42.10 20.39
CA ARG A 512 -35.65 -40.75 20.44
C ARG A 512 -34.16 -40.78 20.79
N ALA A 513 -33.74 -41.55 21.77
CA ALA A 513 -32.33 -41.69 22.14
C ALA A 513 -31.50 -42.31 21.01
N LYS A 514 -32.02 -43.35 20.34
CA LYS A 514 -31.39 -43.97 19.17
C LYS A 514 -31.23 -42.97 18.03
N ALA A 515 -32.24 -42.17 17.73
CA ALA A 515 -32.20 -41.15 16.70
C ALA A 515 -31.19 -40.06 17.04
N ALA A 516 -31.11 -39.60 18.29
CA ALA A 516 -30.14 -38.59 18.73
C ALA A 516 -28.69 -39.10 18.63
N ARG A 517 -28.42 -40.34 19.06
CA ARG A 517 -27.10 -40.97 18.86
C ARG A 517 -26.76 -41.13 17.38
N GLY A 518 -27.73 -41.48 16.53
CA GLY A 518 -27.53 -41.58 15.08
C GLY A 518 -27.11 -40.24 14.47
N ARG A 519 -27.75 -39.13 14.89
CA ARG A 519 -27.36 -37.79 14.45
C ARG A 519 -25.94 -37.45 14.89
N ALA A 520 -25.54 -37.66 16.11
CA ALA A 520 -24.22 -37.42 16.62
C ALA A 520 -23.14 -38.23 15.85
N ALA A 521 -23.41 -39.51 15.60
CA ALA A 521 -22.55 -40.39 14.85
C ALA A 521 -22.39 -39.92 13.38
N GLN A 522 -23.48 -39.49 12.76
CA GLN A 522 -23.44 -38.94 11.37
C GLN A 522 -22.60 -37.67 11.30
N ILE A 523 -22.75 -36.73 12.24
CA ILE A 523 -21.93 -35.49 12.27
C ILE A 523 -20.46 -35.87 12.42
N ARG A 524 -20.10 -36.78 13.31
CA ARG A 524 -18.71 -37.26 13.47
C ARG A 524 -18.16 -37.95 12.22
N LYS A 525 -19.01 -38.62 11.44
CA LYS A 525 -18.63 -39.18 10.15
C LYS A 525 -18.30 -38.04 9.13
N THR A 526 -19.20 -37.03 9.04
CA THR A 526 -19.02 -35.89 8.16
C THR A 526 -17.75 -35.09 8.52
N MET A 527 -17.35 -35.01 9.79
CA MET A 527 -16.07 -34.38 10.19
C MET A 527 -14.84 -35.07 9.59
N LYS A 528 -14.91 -36.33 9.24
CA LYS A 528 -13.79 -37.10 8.61
C LYS A 528 -13.76 -37.00 7.10
N GLU A 529 -14.79 -36.47 6.46
CA GLU A 529 -14.87 -36.30 5.02
C GLU A 529 -13.94 -35.15 4.59
N LYS A 530 -13.20 -35.38 3.48
CA LYS A 530 -12.34 -34.33 2.89
C LYS A 530 -13.20 -33.27 2.21
N PRO A 531 -12.84 -31.99 2.32
CA PRO A 531 -13.53 -30.92 1.61
C PRO A 531 -13.35 -31.08 0.09
N GLY A 532 -14.32 -30.60 -0.66
CA GLY A 532 -14.21 -30.50 -2.11
C GLY A 532 -13.24 -29.39 -2.55
N PRO A 533 -12.95 -29.30 -3.86
CA PRO A 533 -12.11 -28.27 -4.41
C PRO A 533 -12.71 -26.87 -4.19
N VAL A 534 -11.83 -25.87 -4.07
CA VAL A 534 -12.25 -24.46 -4.03
C VAL A 534 -12.60 -24.03 -5.45
N LEU A 535 -13.86 -23.67 -5.67
CA LEU A 535 -14.37 -23.20 -6.96
C LEU A 535 -14.72 -21.72 -6.90
N PRO A 536 -14.58 -20.99 -8.04
CA PRO A 536 -15.03 -19.59 -8.11
C PRO A 536 -16.55 -19.50 -7.96
N VAL A 537 -17.02 -18.42 -7.34
CA VAL A 537 -18.44 -18.12 -7.15
C VAL A 537 -18.77 -16.82 -7.90
N PRO A 538 -19.31 -16.87 -9.12
CA PRO A 538 -19.62 -15.68 -9.89
C PRO A 538 -20.60 -14.75 -9.18
N ILE A 539 -20.33 -13.45 -9.19
CA ILE A 539 -21.23 -12.42 -8.68
C ILE A 539 -22.02 -11.84 -9.86
N PRO A 540 -23.36 -11.96 -9.86
CA PRO A 540 -24.20 -11.40 -10.94
C PRO A 540 -23.90 -9.91 -11.16
N GLY A 541 -23.70 -9.51 -12.42
CA GLY A 541 -23.41 -8.12 -12.80
C GLY A 541 -22.01 -7.61 -12.47
N LEU A 542 -21.10 -8.48 -11.99
CA LEU A 542 -19.70 -8.15 -11.77
C LEU A 542 -18.80 -9.10 -12.56
N LYS A 543 -17.85 -8.59 -13.32
CA LYS A 543 -16.80 -9.34 -13.99
C LYS A 543 -15.44 -8.81 -13.57
N MET A 544 -14.47 -9.69 -13.32
CA MET A 544 -13.18 -9.25 -12.82
C MET A 544 -12.00 -10.03 -13.40
N HIS A 545 -10.86 -9.34 -13.46
CA HIS A 545 -9.53 -9.93 -13.61
C HIS A 545 -8.67 -9.46 -12.46
N ILE A 546 -8.10 -10.41 -11.72
CA ILE A 546 -7.06 -10.14 -10.71
C ILE A 546 -5.78 -10.74 -11.24
N CYS A 547 -4.78 -9.87 -11.43
CA CYS A 547 -3.55 -10.15 -12.13
C CYS A 547 -2.35 -9.71 -11.31
N THR A 548 -1.19 -10.21 -11.69
CA THR A 548 0.11 -9.65 -11.32
C THR A 548 0.93 -9.43 -12.59
N LEU A 549 2.13 -8.86 -12.45
CA LEU A 549 3.01 -8.59 -13.59
C LEU A 549 4.28 -9.44 -13.52
N VAL A 550 4.80 -9.76 -14.69
CA VAL A 550 6.13 -10.36 -14.87
C VAL A 550 6.97 -9.51 -15.82
N ALA A 551 8.28 -9.52 -15.62
CA ALA A 551 9.21 -8.86 -16.52
C ALA A 551 9.07 -9.48 -17.93
N PRO A 552 8.82 -8.65 -18.94
CA PRO A 552 8.52 -9.18 -20.27
C PRO A 552 9.72 -9.83 -20.98
N ASP A 553 10.94 -9.62 -20.48
CA ASP A 553 12.20 -10.23 -20.93
C ASP A 553 12.70 -11.32 -19.98
N SER A 554 11.84 -11.83 -19.11
CA SER A 554 12.15 -12.95 -18.23
C SER A 554 12.67 -14.15 -18.99
N PRO A 555 13.64 -14.91 -18.46
CA PRO A 555 14.13 -16.12 -19.10
C PRO A 555 13.04 -17.21 -19.18
N GLN A 556 13.22 -18.11 -20.12
CA GLN A 556 12.31 -19.25 -20.29
C GLN A 556 12.22 -20.08 -19.02
N GLY A 557 11.02 -20.40 -18.58
CA GLY A 557 10.76 -21.24 -17.40
C GLY A 557 11.08 -20.61 -16.03
N ALA A 558 11.61 -19.37 -16.01
CA ALA A 558 11.98 -18.66 -14.78
C ALA A 558 11.54 -17.18 -14.88
N TRP A 559 10.23 -16.97 -14.89
CA TRP A 559 9.69 -15.62 -15.03
C TRP A 559 9.89 -14.81 -13.74
N ASP A 560 10.51 -13.62 -13.88
CA ASP A 560 10.75 -12.69 -12.79
C ASP A 560 9.52 -11.80 -12.58
N TYR A 561 8.97 -11.81 -11.36
CA TYR A 561 7.81 -11.02 -11.03
C TYR A 561 8.18 -9.55 -10.88
N VAL A 562 7.36 -8.66 -11.45
CA VAL A 562 7.44 -7.22 -11.20
C VAL A 562 6.77 -6.95 -9.86
N TYR A 563 7.50 -6.39 -8.92
CA TYR A 563 6.93 -6.01 -7.62
C TYR A 563 6.03 -4.78 -7.79
N ILE A 564 4.74 -4.97 -7.60
CA ILE A 564 3.75 -3.89 -7.67
C ILE A 564 3.81 -3.10 -6.37
N HIS A 565 4.25 -1.85 -6.46
CA HIS A 565 4.25 -0.92 -5.32
C HIS A 565 3.30 0.26 -5.54
N ALA A 566 2.68 0.38 -6.69
CA ALA A 566 1.66 1.38 -7.00
C ALA A 566 0.50 1.35 -6.00
N LYS A 567 -0.13 2.50 -5.77
CA LYS A 567 -1.35 2.68 -4.99
C LYS A 567 -2.28 3.59 -5.79
N LEU A 568 -2.86 3.03 -6.83
CA LEU A 568 -3.69 3.70 -7.82
C LEU A 568 -5.08 3.08 -7.88
N MET A 569 -6.10 3.90 -7.97
CA MET A 569 -7.44 3.49 -8.39
C MET A 569 -7.99 4.49 -9.42
N ILE A 570 -8.51 3.98 -10.54
CA ILE A 570 -9.23 4.75 -11.56
C ILE A 570 -10.65 4.20 -11.67
N VAL A 571 -11.65 5.08 -11.66
CA VAL A 571 -13.07 4.70 -11.81
C VAL A 571 -13.65 5.42 -13.01
N ASP A 572 -14.24 4.65 -13.94
CA ASP A 572 -15.03 5.12 -15.08
C ASP A 572 -14.34 6.11 -16.02
N ASP A 573 -12.99 6.12 -16.07
CA ASP A 573 -12.18 7.11 -16.80
C ASP A 573 -12.37 8.58 -16.35
N VAL A 574 -12.95 8.80 -15.18
CA VAL A 574 -13.22 10.13 -14.61
C VAL A 574 -12.43 10.37 -13.35
N PHE A 575 -12.55 9.48 -12.39
CA PHE A 575 -11.96 9.63 -11.07
C PHE A 575 -10.64 8.87 -10.97
N THR A 576 -9.63 9.53 -10.38
CA THR A 576 -8.34 8.91 -10.04
C THR A 576 -7.94 9.27 -8.62
N THR A 577 -7.49 8.29 -7.84
CA THR A 577 -6.74 8.51 -6.60
C THR A 577 -5.43 7.74 -6.63
N GLN A 578 -4.36 8.38 -6.18
CA GLN A 578 -3.05 7.78 -6.04
C GLN A 578 -2.29 8.36 -4.85
N GLY A 579 -1.28 7.65 -4.34
CA GLY A 579 -0.44 8.11 -3.24
C GLY A 579 0.28 6.99 -2.52
N SER A 580 0.34 7.08 -1.20
CA SER A 580 1.09 6.12 -0.38
C SER A 580 0.22 4.99 0.21
N ALA A 581 -1.11 5.15 0.24
CA ALA A 581 -2.01 4.25 0.95
C ALA A 581 -2.26 2.93 0.21
N ASN A 582 -1.86 1.84 0.81
CA ASN A 582 -2.19 0.50 0.36
C ASN A 582 -3.69 0.18 0.55
N LEU A 583 -4.24 -0.70 -0.28
CA LEU A 583 -5.61 -1.20 -0.11
C LEU A 583 -5.62 -2.35 0.93
N ASN A 584 -5.31 -2.00 2.17
CA ASN A 584 -5.31 -2.87 3.34
C ASN A 584 -5.81 -2.11 4.58
N THR A 585 -6.07 -2.83 5.67
CA THR A 585 -6.60 -2.23 6.91
C THR A 585 -5.60 -1.25 7.52
N ARG A 586 -4.31 -1.54 7.48
CA ARG A 586 -3.27 -0.67 8.02
C ARG A 586 -3.31 0.73 7.43
N SER A 587 -3.24 0.84 6.10
CA SER A 587 -3.23 2.14 5.42
C SER A 587 -4.57 2.87 5.53
N MET A 588 -5.69 2.14 5.62
CA MET A 588 -7.02 2.75 5.74
C MET A 588 -7.36 3.20 7.17
N GLU A 589 -6.83 2.53 8.18
CA GLU A 589 -7.27 2.68 9.57
C GLU A 589 -6.16 2.96 10.60
N GLY A 590 -4.89 2.66 10.29
CA GLY A 590 -3.78 2.68 11.26
C GLY A 590 -2.62 3.61 10.91
N ASP A 591 -1.98 3.35 9.78
CA ASP A 591 -0.76 4.06 9.36
C ASP A 591 -1.04 5.54 9.02
N SER A 592 0.01 6.36 9.00
CA SER A 592 -0.07 7.72 8.47
C SER A 592 0.18 7.70 6.96
N GLU A 593 -0.83 8.08 6.17
CA GLU A 593 -0.82 8.00 4.72
C GLU A 593 -1.19 9.34 4.05
N LEU A 594 -0.78 9.49 2.79
CA LEU A 594 -1.06 10.67 1.97
C LEU A 594 -1.43 10.26 0.55
N ASN A 595 -2.62 10.63 0.11
CA ASN A 595 -3.10 10.46 -1.26
C ASN A 595 -3.56 11.80 -1.87
N ILE A 596 -3.63 11.82 -3.18
CA ILE A 596 -4.30 12.86 -3.95
C ILE A 596 -5.37 12.22 -4.83
N CYS A 597 -6.50 12.90 -5.02
CA CYS A 597 -7.50 12.49 -5.99
C CYS A 597 -7.95 13.66 -6.85
N HIS A 598 -8.49 13.35 -8.03
CA HIS A 598 -9.11 14.30 -8.96
C HIS A 598 -10.24 13.64 -9.77
N GLU A 599 -11.09 14.45 -10.37
CA GLU A 599 -12.21 14.03 -11.24
C GLU A 599 -12.03 14.53 -12.68
N SER A 600 -10.87 14.27 -13.28
CA SER A 600 -10.54 14.70 -14.63
C SER A 600 -10.47 13.52 -15.61
N ALA A 601 -11.39 13.47 -16.55
CA ALA A 601 -11.36 12.47 -17.61
C ALA A 601 -10.16 12.66 -18.57
N GLU A 602 -9.68 13.90 -18.73
CA GLU A 602 -8.50 14.22 -19.55
C GLU A 602 -7.21 13.65 -18.96
N VAL A 603 -7.19 13.35 -17.67
CA VAL A 603 -6.05 12.70 -17.00
C VAL A 603 -6.31 11.20 -16.84
N SER A 604 -7.49 10.83 -16.31
CA SER A 604 -7.80 9.44 -15.92
C SER A 604 -7.80 8.50 -17.14
N LYS A 605 -8.45 8.89 -18.24
CA LYS A 605 -8.57 8.04 -19.42
C LYS A 605 -7.22 7.80 -20.13
N PRO A 606 -6.41 8.82 -20.46
CA PRO A 606 -5.08 8.60 -21.03
C PRO A 606 -4.17 7.77 -20.12
N LEU A 607 -4.19 8.01 -18.81
CA LEU A 607 -3.41 7.22 -17.86
C LEU A 607 -3.80 5.73 -17.91
N ARG A 608 -5.09 5.42 -17.79
CA ARG A 608 -5.57 4.03 -17.89
C ARG A 608 -5.13 3.38 -19.21
N LYS A 609 -5.31 4.09 -20.32
CA LYS A 609 -4.91 3.57 -21.65
C LYS A 609 -3.41 3.29 -21.72
N ARG A 610 -2.58 4.19 -21.19
CA ARG A 610 -1.12 4.00 -21.11
C ARG A 610 -0.78 2.76 -20.30
N LEU A 611 -1.34 2.62 -19.08
CA LEU A 611 -1.06 1.49 -18.20
C LEU A 611 -1.52 0.17 -18.83
N TRP A 612 -2.73 0.13 -19.38
CA TRP A 612 -3.24 -1.07 -20.06
C TRP A 612 -2.37 -1.45 -21.27
N ALA A 613 -1.94 -0.46 -22.08
CA ALA A 613 -1.02 -0.70 -23.18
C ALA A 613 0.34 -1.23 -22.70
N LEU A 614 0.86 -0.68 -21.60
CA LEU A 614 2.12 -1.10 -21.00
C LEU A 614 2.06 -2.58 -20.57
N HIS A 615 1.02 -2.98 -19.87
CA HIS A 615 0.89 -4.32 -19.30
C HIS A 615 0.50 -5.39 -20.34
N THR A 616 -0.23 -4.99 -21.38
CA THR A 616 -0.74 -5.90 -22.42
C THR A 616 0.08 -5.87 -23.72
N LYS A 617 1.24 -5.16 -23.74
CA LYS A 617 2.10 -5.08 -24.92
C LYS A 617 2.59 -6.46 -25.33
N VAL A 618 2.11 -6.91 -26.49
CA VAL A 618 2.50 -8.21 -27.08
C VAL A 618 3.82 -8.08 -27.80
N ARG A 619 4.77 -8.98 -27.55
CA ARG A 619 6.10 -8.94 -28.15
C ARG A 619 6.22 -9.72 -29.46
N GLN A 620 5.52 -10.87 -29.57
CA GLN A 620 5.59 -11.72 -30.76
C GLN A 620 4.24 -12.39 -30.99
N LEU A 621 3.45 -11.90 -31.92
CA LEU A 621 2.25 -12.60 -32.39
C LEU A 621 2.02 -12.34 -33.87
N GLY A 622 1.39 -13.32 -34.53
CA GLY A 622 0.88 -13.20 -35.89
C GLY A 622 -0.14 -12.04 -36.01
N ARG A 623 -0.31 -11.50 -37.21
CA ARG A 623 -1.18 -10.36 -37.51
C ARG A 623 -2.60 -10.48 -36.98
N SER A 624 -3.19 -11.70 -36.95
CA SER A 624 -4.58 -11.91 -36.50
C SER A 624 -4.80 -11.61 -35.02
N VAL A 625 -3.91 -12.02 -34.11
CA VAL A 625 -4.06 -11.77 -32.68
C VAL A 625 -3.76 -10.30 -32.34
N LYS A 626 -2.82 -9.69 -33.07
CA LYS A 626 -2.56 -8.25 -32.92
C LYS A 626 -3.78 -7.41 -33.31
N GLN A 627 -4.53 -7.82 -34.30
CA GLN A 627 -5.73 -7.15 -34.78
C GLN A 627 -6.92 -7.29 -33.81
N GLU A 628 -7.03 -8.43 -33.08
CA GLU A 628 -8.05 -8.58 -32.02
C GLU A 628 -7.76 -7.71 -30.78
N LEU A 629 -6.50 -7.35 -30.57
CA LEU A 629 -6.06 -6.53 -29.45
C LEU A 629 -6.03 -5.03 -29.79
N ASP A 630 -6.00 -4.68 -31.08
CA ASP A 630 -6.02 -3.29 -31.53
C ASP A 630 -7.34 -2.63 -31.13
N GLY A 631 -7.25 -1.52 -30.38
CA GLY A 631 -8.41 -0.79 -29.85
C GLY A 631 -9.07 -1.41 -28.61
N ALA A 632 -8.56 -2.54 -28.09
CA ALA A 632 -9.10 -3.15 -26.87
C ALA A 632 -8.99 -2.22 -25.63
N GLN A 633 -8.10 -1.23 -25.66
CA GLN A 633 -7.98 -0.23 -24.57
C GLN A 633 -9.07 0.86 -24.62
N GLU A 634 -9.80 1.02 -25.71
CA GLU A 634 -10.87 2.03 -25.84
C GLU A 634 -12.18 1.57 -25.19
N ASP A 635 -12.60 0.34 -25.48
CA ASP A 635 -13.83 -0.27 -24.97
C ASP A 635 -13.50 -1.24 -23.84
N VAL A 636 -14.07 -0.99 -22.67
CA VAL A 636 -13.77 -1.77 -21.44
C VAL A 636 -14.18 -3.23 -21.57
N GLY A 637 -15.32 -3.53 -22.22
CA GLY A 637 -15.78 -4.89 -22.44
C GLY A 637 -14.90 -5.66 -23.43
N LYS A 638 -14.40 -4.98 -24.49
CA LYS A 638 -13.41 -5.57 -25.40
C LYS A 638 -12.09 -5.83 -24.69
N ALA A 639 -11.61 -4.84 -23.91
CA ALA A 639 -10.41 -4.99 -23.10
C ALA A 639 -10.51 -6.18 -22.14
N PHE A 640 -11.66 -6.36 -21.49
CA PHE A 640 -11.87 -7.49 -20.59
C PHE A 640 -11.71 -8.85 -21.30
N ARG A 641 -12.26 -8.99 -22.50
CA ARG A 641 -12.10 -10.22 -23.31
C ARG A 641 -10.66 -10.40 -23.80
N ALA A 642 -10.00 -9.30 -24.20
CA ALA A 642 -8.60 -9.34 -24.63
C ALA A 642 -7.67 -9.78 -23.48
N TRP A 643 -7.87 -9.23 -22.28
CA TRP A 643 -7.12 -9.65 -21.09
C TRP A 643 -7.35 -11.13 -20.77
N ALA A 644 -8.59 -11.62 -20.83
CA ALA A 644 -8.88 -13.04 -20.62
C ALA A 644 -8.05 -13.93 -21.55
N LYS A 645 -7.97 -13.55 -22.84
CA LYS A 645 -7.19 -14.29 -23.85
C LYS A 645 -5.69 -14.25 -23.58
N LEU A 646 -5.16 -13.09 -23.21
CA LEU A 646 -3.74 -12.93 -22.88
C LEU A 646 -3.36 -13.73 -21.63
N LEU A 647 -4.20 -13.72 -20.62
CA LEU A 647 -4.00 -14.49 -19.38
C LEU A 647 -4.00 -16.01 -19.67
N GLU A 648 -4.93 -16.50 -20.51
CA GLU A 648 -4.96 -17.90 -20.92
C GLU A 648 -3.70 -18.33 -21.69
N LEU A 649 -3.21 -17.47 -22.59
CA LEU A 649 -2.00 -17.73 -23.34
C LEU A 649 -0.76 -17.73 -22.44
N ASN A 650 -0.63 -16.77 -21.55
CA ASN A 650 0.47 -16.74 -20.58
C ASN A 650 0.43 -17.91 -19.59
N ASP A 651 -0.76 -18.31 -19.11
CA ASP A 651 -0.92 -19.52 -18.29
C ASP A 651 -0.41 -20.78 -19.03
N THR A 652 -0.68 -20.86 -20.34
CA THR A 652 -0.21 -21.95 -21.18
C THR A 652 1.32 -21.92 -21.33
N TYR A 653 1.89 -20.75 -21.60
CA TYR A 653 3.35 -20.58 -21.76
C TYR A 653 4.10 -20.86 -20.45
N MET A 654 3.55 -20.43 -19.33
CA MET A 654 4.13 -20.71 -18.01
C MET A 654 4.13 -22.21 -17.70
N LYS A 655 3.03 -22.92 -18.01
CA LYS A 655 2.93 -24.38 -17.80
C LYS A 655 3.87 -25.17 -18.69
N LEU A 656 4.10 -24.74 -19.91
CA LEU A 656 5.04 -25.39 -20.83
C LEU A 656 6.51 -25.21 -20.39
N GLY A 657 6.83 -24.16 -19.63
CA GLY A 657 8.16 -23.91 -19.09
C GLY A 657 9.26 -23.63 -20.13
N GLN A 658 8.90 -23.47 -21.41
CA GLN A 658 9.83 -23.34 -22.53
C GLN A 658 9.69 -22.00 -23.28
N SER A 659 8.96 -21.06 -22.72
CA SER A 659 8.66 -19.77 -23.38
C SER A 659 8.94 -18.60 -22.46
N THR A 660 9.25 -17.45 -23.05
CA THR A 660 9.22 -16.14 -22.37
C THR A 660 7.79 -15.64 -22.26
N PRO A 661 7.48 -14.68 -21.38
CA PRO A 661 6.14 -14.11 -21.29
C PRO A 661 5.68 -13.48 -22.62
N LEU A 662 4.43 -13.72 -23.00
CA LEU A 662 3.83 -13.07 -24.16
C LEU A 662 3.56 -11.59 -23.90
N THR A 663 3.07 -11.28 -22.70
CA THR A 663 2.82 -9.95 -22.16
C THR A 663 3.21 -9.92 -20.70
N SER A 664 3.23 -8.73 -20.09
CA SER A 664 3.55 -8.62 -18.67
C SER A 664 2.44 -9.12 -17.75
N ILE A 665 1.16 -9.11 -18.17
CA ILE A 665 0.07 -9.57 -17.29
C ILE A 665 0.03 -11.09 -17.19
N VAL A 666 -0.04 -11.58 -15.95
CA VAL A 666 -0.32 -12.98 -15.63
C VAL A 666 -1.44 -13.07 -14.59
N ARG A 667 -2.12 -14.22 -14.54
CA ARG A 667 -3.17 -14.44 -13.55
C ARG A 667 -2.59 -14.38 -12.14
N PHE A 668 -3.25 -13.69 -11.23
CA PHE A 668 -2.96 -13.81 -9.83
C PHE A 668 -3.20 -15.25 -9.39
N MET A 669 -2.21 -15.92 -8.85
CA MET A 669 -2.32 -17.27 -8.31
C MET A 669 -1.29 -17.45 -7.20
N ARG A 670 -1.73 -17.88 -6.03
CA ARG A 670 -0.86 -18.19 -4.90
C ARG A 670 -1.17 -19.59 -4.37
N LEU A 671 -0.17 -20.46 -4.42
CA LEU A 671 -0.31 -21.88 -4.03
C LEU A 671 0.28 -22.17 -2.63
N SER A 672 1.05 -21.27 -2.03
CA SER A 672 1.61 -21.44 -0.69
C SER A 672 0.50 -21.66 0.35
N ALA A 673 0.79 -22.53 1.33
CA ALA A 673 -0.09 -22.82 2.46
C ALA A 673 0.13 -21.85 3.64
N ASP A 674 1.11 -20.95 3.54
CA ASP A 674 1.38 -19.99 4.58
C ASP A 674 0.20 -19.03 4.75
N ARG A 675 -0.29 -18.92 5.99
CA ARG A 675 -1.45 -18.08 6.35
C ARG A 675 -1.16 -17.31 7.63
N GLN A 676 -1.12 -16.01 7.49
CA GLN A 676 -0.93 -15.08 8.58
C GLN A 676 -2.10 -14.11 8.63
N ASP A 677 -2.62 -13.83 9.81
CA ASP A 677 -3.81 -12.97 10.03
C ASP A 677 -3.44 -11.58 10.58
N SER A 678 -2.18 -11.20 10.54
CA SER A 678 -1.72 -9.84 10.83
C SER A 678 -1.71 -9.00 9.56
N ASP A 679 -2.25 -7.78 9.62
CA ASP A 679 -2.26 -6.88 8.46
C ASP A 679 -1.14 -5.85 8.56
#